data_f3727226327a175e22d663a3c8cf166a
#
_entry.id   f3727226327a175e22d663a3c8cf166a
#
_cell.length_a   1.000
_cell.length_b   1.000
_cell.length_c   1.000
_cell.angle_alpha   90.00
_cell.angle_beta   90.00
_cell.angle_gamma   90.00
#
_symmetry.space_group_name_H-M   'P 1'
#
loop_
_entity.id
_entity.type
_entity.pdbx_description
1 polymer ?
#
loop_
_entity_poly.entity_id
_entity_poly.type
_entity_poly.pdbx_seq_one_letter_code
_entity_poly.pdbx_strand_id
1 'polypeptide(L)'
;MKLSELSTGQKGVIVKVLGHGGFRKRIVEMGFIKGQEVEVLLNAPLHDPVKYKIMGYEVSLRHTEASMIEIITESEARNKDIANPDTTEENGISVASNNEQDTEFNNLHEEALKKRRIINVALVGNPNCGKTSFFNYASGAHERVGNYSGVTVDAKEGRAEYKGYNFNLIDLPGTYSLSAYSPEELYVRREIIDKTPDVIINVIDSSNIERNLYLTTQLVDMNQRIVCALNMFDEFEERGDKLNYKVLGHLLGVPMIPTVFRTGRGIDELFQTIIDMYEGQDSTFRHIHINHGKDIEEGIDRVKQLIQEDEQIRYKYSTRYLSIKLLENDSHAEEFIKTLPNGNEILKLRDKEAVRIKEECKEDSETAIMNAKYGFIHGALKEAEYQEGNIEDTYQTTHALDKLITNKYLGFPLFFLLLYIMFQVTFSLGQYPMDWIDSMIGALGGCISDTMSDGPLKAMLVDGIIGGVGSVIVFLPQILILYAFISFMEDSGYMARAAFIMDKLMHKMGLHGKSFIPLIMGFGCNVPAVMATRTIESRRSRLITMLILPFMSCSARLPIYIMITSTFFALKYRSAIMISLYVIGIAVAVIMSKVFSRWLVKSEDVPFVMELPPYRFPTSKAILRHTWEKGKQYLKKMGGIILVASIIVWALGYFPHNDKLNQQEQLEQSYIGSIGKVVEPVFKPQGFDWKLSIGLISGVGAKEIVASTMGVLYAGDETVADDEAQDTAKYSILYRKMSADGVTPLIAFCYLLFVLLYFPCLATIVAIKNESGKWKWAIFTAVYTTATAWCISALVYQTARLFL
;
A
#
# COMPACT_ATOMS: atom_id res chain seq x y z
N MET A 1 8.04 -35.22 1.55
CA MET A 1 6.67 -34.66 1.56
C MET A 1 6.75 -33.16 1.28
N LYS A 2 5.75 -32.55 0.64
CA LYS A 2 5.72 -31.09 0.42
C LYS A 2 4.85 -30.42 1.46
N LEU A 3 5.17 -29.16 1.81
CA LEU A 3 4.41 -28.42 2.81
C LEU A 3 2.91 -28.26 2.43
N SER A 4 2.62 -28.18 1.13
CA SER A 4 1.25 -28.14 0.63
C SER A 4 0.43 -29.43 0.85
N GLU A 5 1.07 -30.51 1.22
CA GLU A 5 0.42 -31.82 1.43
C GLU A 5 0.02 -32.05 2.90
N LEU A 6 0.43 -31.13 3.80
CA LEU A 6 0.01 -31.18 5.21
C LEU A 6 -1.44 -30.74 5.37
N SER A 7 -2.15 -31.45 6.23
CA SER A 7 -3.51 -31.07 6.64
C SER A 7 -3.50 -30.15 7.85
N THR A 8 -4.60 -29.44 8.06
CA THR A 8 -4.78 -28.55 9.22
C THR A 8 -4.48 -29.26 10.55
N GLY A 9 -3.67 -28.66 11.38
CA GLY A 9 -3.21 -29.18 12.67
C GLY A 9 -2.00 -30.13 12.57
N GLN A 10 -1.50 -30.41 11.37
CA GLN A 10 -0.29 -31.24 11.20
C GLN A 10 0.96 -30.36 11.24
N LYS A 11 2.03 -30.93 11.78
CA LYS A 11 3.36 -30.34 11.89
C LYS A 11 4.37 -31.06 11.03
N GLY A 12 5.33 -30.30 10.51
CA GLY A 12 6.45 -30.85 9.77
C GLY A 12 7.71 -30.03 10.01
N VAL A 13 8.86 -30.61 9.72
CA VAL A 13 10.15 -29.94 9.77
C VAL A 13 10.65 -29.71 8.35
N ILE A 14 11.09 -28.48 8.07
CA ILE A 14 11.55 -28.06 6.75
C ILE A 14 12.89 -28.74 6.43
N VAL A 15 12.96 -29.41 5.32
CA VAL A 15 14.19 -30.05 4.80
C VAL A 15 14.87 -29.12 3.80
N LYS A 16 14.10 -28.54 2.89
CA LYS A 16 14.63 -27.73 1.79
C LYS A 16 13.56 -26.82 1.21
N VAL A 17 13.97 -25.61 0.83
CA VAL A 17 13.14 -24.71 0.02
C VAL A 17 13.60 -24.83 -1.44
N LEU A 18 12.69 -25.25 -2.31
CA LEU A 18 12.89 -25.33 -3.76
C LEU A 18 12.57 -23.97 -4.41
N GLY A 19 12.93 -23.85 -5.69
CA GLY A 19 12.72 -22.61 -6.44
C GLY A 19 13.98 -21.76 -6.52
N HIS A 20 13.91 -20.68 -7.31
CA HIS A 20 15.04 -19.80 -7.61
C HIS A 20 14.65 -18.33 -7.49
N GLY A 21 15.64 -17.47 -7.30
CA GLY A 21 15.46 -16.01 -7.32
C GLY A 21 14.63 -15.48 -6.15
N GLY A 22 13.80 -14.48 -6.44
CA GLY A 22 13.09 -13.71 -5.43
C GLY A 22 12.12 -14.51 -4.55
N PHE A 23 11.52 -15.59 -5.07
CA PHE A 23 10.65 -16.45 -4.28
C PHE A 23 11.40 -17.11 -3.12
N ARG A 24 12.48 -17.81 -3.42
CA ARG A 24 13.26 -18.53 -2.41
C ARG A 24 13.79 -17.57 -1.33
N LYS A 25 14.34 -16.44 -1.77
CA LYS A 25 14.85 -15.40 -0.87
C LYS A 25 13.78 -14.93 0.11
N ARG A 26 12.60 -14.56 -0.41
CA ARG A 26 11.49 -14.07 0.40
C ARG A 26 10.97 -15.10 1.40
N ILE A 27 10.89 -16.37 1.00
CA ILE A 27 10.43 -17.47 1.87
C ILE A 27 11.44 -17.73 3.00
N VAL A 28 12.73 -17.69 2.69
CA VAL A 28 13.79 -17.86 3.70
C VAL A 28 13.86 -16.66 4.65
N GLU A 29 13.74 -15.42 4.14
CA GLU A 29 13.64 -14.21 4.97
C GLU A 29 12.45 -14.27 5.94
N MET A 30 11.42 -15.02 5.61
CA MET A 30 10.27 -15.28 6.48
C MET A 30 10.46 -16.48 7.42
N GLY A 31 11.67 -16.99 7.54
CA GLY A 31 12.00 -18.04 8.50
C GLY A 31 11.72 -19.47 8.03
N PHE A 32 11.36 -19.70 6.75
CA PHE A 32 11.26 -21.06 6.22
C PHE A 32 12.66 -21.60 5.89
N ILE A 33 13.40 -21.93 6.94
CA ILE A 33 14.77 -22.44 6.86
C ILE A 33 14.81 -23.93 7.21
N LYS A 34 15.88 -24.60 6.81
CA LYS A 34 16.12 -26.01 7.11
C LYS A 34 16.16 -26.27 8.62
N GLY A 35 15.45 -27.30 9.06
CA GLY A 35 15.36 -27.67 10.47
C GLY A 35 14.25 -26.98 11.25
N GLN A 36 13.58 -25.98 10.68
CA GLN A 36 12.51 -25.25 11.35
C GLN A 36 11.20 -26.02 11.31
N GLU A 37 10.49 -26.07 12.45
CA GLU A 37 9.15 -26.63 12.55
C GLU A 37 8.12 -25.67 11.92
N VAL A 38 7.19 -26.25 11.17
CA VAL A 38 6.06 -25.55 10.56
C VAL A 38 4.77 -26.29 10.82
N GLU A 39 3.73 -25.58 11.22
CA GLU A 39 2.40 -26.12 11.52
C GLU A 39 1.35 -25.51 10.59
N VAL A 40 0.43 -26.33 10.09
CA VAL A 40 -0.73 -25.86 9.30
C VAL A 40 -1.84 -25.46 10.25
N LEU A 41 -2.15 -24.18 10.32
CA LEU A 41 -3.20 -23.67 11.20
C LEU A 41 -4.57 -23.73 10.56
N LEU A 42 -4.69 -23.25 9.31
CA LEU A 42 -5.97 -22.99 8.70
C LEU A 42 -5.86 -22.91 7.17
N ASN A 43 -6.90 -23.38 6.49
CA ASN A 43 -7.08 -23.16 5.05
C ASN A 43 -8.08 -22.04 4.79
N ALA A 44 -7.82 -21.18 3.81
CA ALA A 44 -8.81 -20.19 3.36
C ALA A 44 -10.12 -20.87 2.91
N PRO A 45 -11.27 -20.16 2.91
CA PRO A 45 -12.57 -20.72 2.53
C PRO A 45 -12.60 -21.44 1.17
N LEU A 46 -11.71 -21.04 0.25
CA LEU A 46 -11.54 -21.66 -1.07
C LEU A 46 -10.37 -22.68 -1.14
N HIS A 47 -9.86 -23.11 0.02
CA HIS A 47 -8.70 -24.01 0.19
C HIS A 47 -7.36 -23.44 -0.33
N ASP A 48 -7.29 -22.13 -0.57
CA ASP A 48 -6.09 -21.43 -0.98
C ASP A 48 -6.26 -19.92 -0.76
N PRO A 49 -5.33 -19.23 -0.09
CA PRO A 49 -4.06 -19.70 0.50
C PRO A 49 -4.23 -20.50 1.79
N VAL A 50 -3.13 -21.08 2.30
CA VAL A 50 -3.05 -21.83 3.54
C VAL A 50 -2.26 -21.04 4.59
N LYS A 51 -2.73 -21.05 5.82
CA LYS A 51 -2.10 -20.36 6.95
C LYS A 51 -1.21 -21.34 7.72
N TYR A 52 0.04 -20.95 7.90
CA TYR A 52 1.07 -21.69 8.60
C TYR A 52 1.56 -20.92 9.82
N LYS A 53 1.99 -21.65 10.85
CA LYS A 53 2.73 -21.13 11.99
C LYS A 53 4.19 -21.53 11.83
N ILE A 54 5.10 -20.57 11.94
CA ILE A 54 6.53 -20.77 11.87
C ILE A 54 7.23 -19.75 12.78
N MET A 55 8.24 -20.13 13.53
CA MET A 55 8.97 -19.24 14.44
C MET A 55 8.06 -18.38 15.32
N GLY A 56 6.95 -18.94 15.83
CA GLY A 56 6.02 -18.25 16.72
C GLY A 56 5.04 -17.26 16.04
N TYR A 57 5.10 -17.04 14.72
CA TYR A 57 4.19 -16.14 14.01
C TYR A 57 3.44 -16.84 12.86
N GLU A 58 2.44 -16.15 12.31
CA GLU A 58 1.51 -16.72 11.34
C GLU A 58 1.75 -16.15 9.93
N VAL A 59 1.92 -17.02 8.96
CA VAL A 59 2.18 -16.70 7.55
C VAL A 59 1.18 -17.42 6.65
N SER A 60 0.75 -16.77 5.60
CA SER A 60 -0.09 -17.39 4.58
C SER A 60 0.68 -17.56 3.27
N LEU A 61 0.67 -18.80 2.76
CA LEU A 61 1.25 -19.16 1.48
C LEU A 61 0.17 -19.74 0.56
N ARG A 62 0.29 -19.49 -0.71
CA ARG A 62 -0.51 -20.22 -1.71
C ARG A 62 -0.08 -21.67 -1.82
N HIS A 63 -0.98 -22.53 -2.23
CA HIS A 63 -0.68 -23.96 -2.39
C HIS A 63 0.49 -24.20 -3.35
N THR A 64 0.60 -23.40 -4.41
CA THR A 64 1.72 -23.46 -5.36
C THR A 64 3.05 -23.09 -4.71
N GLU A 65 3.06 -22.13 -3.81
CA GLU A 65 4.24 -21.66 -3.07
C GLU A 65 4.63 -22.67 -1.99
N ALA A 66 3.68 -23.17 -1.23
CA ALA A 66 3.88 -24.23 -0.26
C ALA A 66 4.38 -25.54 -0.89
N SER A 67 4.02 -25.82 -2.17
CA SER A 67 4.54 -26.97 -2.89
C SER A 67 6.03 -26.91 -3.23
N MET A 68 6.64 -25.73 -3.10
CA MET A 68 8.07 -25.51 -3.27
C MET A 68 8.89 -25.73 -1.98
N ILE A 69 8.24 -26.08 -0.87
CA ILE A 69 8.90 -26.34 0.40
C ILE A 69 8.80 -27.84 0.70
N GLU A 70 9.95 -28.48 0.81
CA GLU A 70 10.05 -29.89 1.20
C GLU A 70 10.13 -30.02 2.70
N ILE A 71 9.32 -30.90 3.27
CA ILE A 71 9.23 -31.15 4.69
C ILE A 71 9.30 -32.65 5.00
N ILE A 72 9.60 -32.98 6.23
CA ILE A 72 9.40 -34.30 6.83
C ILE A 72 8.50 -34.19 8.05
N THR A 73 7.84 -35.28 8.40
CA THR A 73 7.02 -35.32 9.63
C THR A 73 7.92 -35.30 10.87
N GLU A 74 7.39 -34.84 11.99
CA GLU A 74 8.15 -34.74 13.27
C GLU A 74 8.78 -36.10 13.68
N SER A 75 8.05 -37.20 13.42
CA SER A 75 8.54 -38.55 13.66
C SER A 75 9.74 -38.95 12.79
N GLU A 76 9.76 -38.49 11.52
CA GLU A 76 10.88 -38.73 10.60
C GLU A 76 12.06 -37.80 10.89
N ALA A 77 11.80 -36.59 11.37
CA ALA A 77 12.79 -35.60 11.72
C ALA A 77 13.66 -36.07 12.92
N ARG A 78 13.01 -36.64 13.94
CA ARG A 78 13.73 -37.21 15.12
C ARG A 78 14.66 -38.34 14.75
N ASN A 79 14.37 -39.10 13.70
CA ASN A 79 15.20 -40.22 13.23
C ASN A 79 16.38 -39.79 12.34
N LYS A 80 16.43 -38.51 11.90
CA LYS A 80 17.44 -38.01 10.95
C LYS A 80 18.33 -36.89 11.49
N ASP A 81 18.29 -36.58 12.78
CA ASP A 81 19.02 -35.45 13.41
C ASP A 81 18.84 -34.08 12.71
N ILE A 82 17.73 -33.90 12.03
CA ILE A 82 17.44 -32.65 11.26
C ILE A 82 16.70 -31.62 12.13
N ALA A 83 16.03 -32.07 13.21
CA ALA A 83 15.17 -31.24 14.05
C ALA A 83 15.92 -30.35 15.04
N ASN A 84 17.19 -30.66 15.33
CA ASN A 84 18.10 -29.76 16.04
C ASN A 84 19.27 -29.48 15.09
N PRO A 85 19.51 -28.24 14.71
CA PRO A 85 20.84 -27.88 14.29
C PRO A 85 21.71 -27.80 15.56
N ASP A 86 22.01 -28.92 16.18
CA ASP A 86 23.19 -28.98 17.00
C ASP A 86 24.33 -28.65 16.06
N THR A 87 24.55 -27.39 15.98
CA THR A 87 25.73 -26.79 15.43
C THR A 87 26.88 -27.27 16.26
N THR A 88 27.35 -28.42 15.93
CA THR A 88 28.72 -28.71 16.13
C THR A 88 29.53 -27.71 15.38
N GLU A 89 30.38 -27.07 16.10
CA GLU A 89 31.53 -26.29 15.71
C GLU A 89 31.32 -24.81 15.47
N GLU A 90 31.65 -24.10 16.54
CA GLU A 90 32.32 -22.80 16.62
C GLU A 90 31.92 -21.74 15.55
N ASN A 91 30.61 -21.39 15.49
CA ASN A 91 30.22 -20.08 14.96
C ASN A 91 30.50 -19.02 16.04
N GLY A 92 31.79 -18.78 16.29
CA GLY A 92 32.21 -17.76 17.24
C GLY A 92 32.10 -16.35 16.70
N ILE A 93 31.84 -15.44 17.60
CA ILE A 93 31.97 -14.00 17.32
C ILE A 93 33.45 -13.68 17.21
N SER A 94 33.96 -13.35 16.02
CA SER A 94 35.28 -12.75 15.92
C SER A 94 35.18 -11.25 16.15
N VAL A 95 35.77 -10.78 17.23
CA VAL A 95 35.96 -9.34 17.48
C VAL A 95 36.96 -8.85 16.45
N ALA A 96 36.56 -7.86 15.64
CA ALA A 96 37.46 -7.25 14.68
C ALA A 96 38.67 -6.66 15.43
N SER A 97 39.87 -7.15 15.11
CA SER A 97 41.08 -6.47 15.53
C SER A 97 41.11 -5.07 14.89
N ASN A 98 41.22 -4.05 15.74
CA ASN A 98 41.33 -2.66 15.31
C ASN A 98 42.51 -2.53 14.33
N ASN A 99 42.24 -2.36 13.05
CA ASN A 99 43.23 -1.83 12.12
C ASN A 99 43.26 -0.31 12.31
N GLU A 100 44.42 0.20 12.72
CA GLU A 100 44.65 1.62 13.03
C GLU A 100 44.26 2.62 11.92
N GLN A 101 44.08 2.16 10.70
CA GLN A 101 43.69 3.01 9.56
C GLN A 101 42.20 3.31 9.45
N ASP A 102 41.30 2.48 10.02
CA ASP A 102 39.89 2.78 10.11
C ASP A 102 39.56 3.80 11.22
N THR A 103 40.47 3.97 12.18
CA THR A 103 40.33 4.88 13.32
C THR A 103 40.58 6.36 12.97
N GLU A 104 41.45 6.65 12.02
CA GLU A 104 41.83 8.03 11.69
C GLU A 104 40.75 8.79 10.89
N PHE A 105 40.07 8.11 9.98
CA PHE A 105 38.97 8.70 9.20
C PHE A 105 37.71 8.92 10.07
N ASN A 106 37.41 8.01 10.96
CA ASN A 106 36.33 8.17 11.94
C ASN A 106 36.58 9.33 12.91
N ASN A 107 37.82 9.55 13.33
CA ASN A 107 38.21 10.64 14.27
C ASN A 107 38.01 12.06 13.68
N LEU A 108 38.34 12.30 12.43
CA LEU A 108 38.15 13.61 11.77
C LEU A 108 36.69 13.96 11.54
N HIS A 109 35.88 12.96 11.21
CA HIS A 109 34.43 13.14 11.04
C HIS A 109 33.75 13.34 12.39
N GLU A 110 34.17 12.61 13.41
CA GLU A 110 33.71 12.75 14.79
C GLU A 110 33.96 14.14 15.39
N GLU A 111 35.14 14.75 15.19
CA GLU A 111 35.44 16.07 15.67
C GLU A 111 34.62 17.18 14.98
N ALA A 112 34.34 17.04 13.71
CA ALA A 112 33.52 18.00 12.97
C ALA A 112 32.04 17.94 13.39
N LEU A 113 31.52 16.76 13.71
CA LEU A 113 30.13 16.53 14.11
C LEU A 113 29.88 16.85 15.60
N LYS A 114 30.83 16.60 16.49
CA LYS A 114 30.79 17.00 17.91
C LYS A 114 30.56 18.50 18.09
N LYS A 115 31.06 19.34 17.19
CA LYS A 115 30.89 20.80 17.23
C LYS A 115 29.47 21.30 16.94
N ARG A 116 28.60 20.51 16.34
CA ARG A 116 27.26 20.95 15.91
C ARG A 116 26.08 20.55 16.82
N ARG A 117 26.22 19.60 17.71
CA ARG A 117 25.13 19.03 18.55
C ARG A 117 23.89 18.63 17.75
N ILE A 118 24.07 18.23 16.49
CA ILE A 118 23.02 17.74 15.60
C ILE A 118 23.33 16.30 15.29
N ILE A 119 22.40 15.40 15.59
CA ILE A 119 22.53 13.96 15.33
C ILE A 119 21.51 13.55 14.27
N ASN A 120 21.98 12.99 13.15
CA ASN A 120 21.12 12.46 12.08
C ASN A 120 20.83 11.00 12.37
N VAL A 121 19.56 10.68 12.54
CA VAL A 121 19.10 9.35 12.95
C VAL A 121 18.18 8.78 11.90
N ALA A 122 18.49 7.58 11.38
CA ALA A 122 17.61 6.83 10.52
C ALA A 122 16.83 5.77 11.30
N LEU A 123 15.52 5.71 11.12
CA LEU A 123 14.65 4.68 11.69
C LEU A 123 14.50 3.54 10.71
N VAL A 124 14.97 2.36 11.08
CA VAL A 124 14.89 1.12 10.30
C VAL A 124 14.13 0.07 11.11
N GLY A 125 13.63 -0.95 10.48
CA GLY A 125 12.98 -2.08 11.14
C GLY A 125 11.88 -2.70 10.29
N ASN A 126 11.40 -3.84 10.70
CA ASN A 126 10.39 -4.60 9.98
C ASN A 126 9.07 -3.82 9.83
N PRO A 127 8.23 -4.13 8.84
CA PRO A 127 6.86 -3.63 8.80
C PRO A 127 6.13 -3.93 10.12
N ASN A 128 5.32 -2.99 10.58
CA ASN A 128 4.48 -3.09 11.79
C ASN A 128 5.22 -3.17 13.15
N CYS A 129 6.55 -3.03 13.20
CA CYS A 129 7.30 -3.00 14.46
C CYS A 129 7.12 -1.72 15.30
N GLY A 130 6.39 -0.71 14.77
CA GLY A 130 6.09 0.53 15.50
C GLY A 130 6.99 1.73 15.18
N LYS A 131 7.78 1.71 14.09
CA LYS A 131 8.65 2.84 13.67
C LYS A 131 7.92 4.18 13.62
N THR A 132 6.83 4.23 12.88
CA THR A 132 6.03 5.44 12.71
C THR A 132 5.42 5.92 14.04
N SER A 133 5.14 4.99 14.97
CA SER A 133 4.68 5.35 16.32
C SER A 133 5.77 6.08 17.10
N PHE A 134 7.00 5.60 17.05
CA PHE A 134 8.15 6.29 17.62
C PHE A 134 8.40 7.64 16.96
N PHE A 135 8.41 7.68 15.63
CA PHE A 135 8.62 8.91 14.86
C PHE A 135 7.60 9.98 15.26
N ASN A 136 6.31 9.62 15.32
CA ASN A 136 5.24 10.53 15.70
C ASN A 136 5.34 10.98 17.17
N TYR A 137 5.80 10.12 18.05
CA TYR A 137 6.02 10.46 19.46
C TYR A 137 7.18 11.44 19.61
N ALA A 138 8.29 11.16 18.95
CA ALA A 138 9.53 11.93 19.09
C ALA A 138 9.49 13.27 18.34
N SER A 139 8.91 13.33 17.14
CA SER A 139 8.87 14.56 16.31
C SER A 139 7.74 15.53 16.66
N GLY A 140 6.72 15.09 17.40
CA GLY A 140 5.57 15.91 17.74
C GLY A 140 4.86 16.49 16.52
N ALA A 141 4.70 17.83 16.45
CA ALA A 141 4.03 18.55 15.35
C ALA A 141 4.98 18.97 14.21
N HIS A 142 6.25 18.62 14.25
CA HIS A 142 7.29 19.10 13.33
C HIS A 142 7.62 18.09 12.22
N GLU A 143 6.61 17.64 11.47
CA GLU A 143 6.79 16.69 10.36
C GLU A 143 6.97 17.41 9.02
N ARG A 144 7.90 16.94 8.20
CA ARG A 144 8.01 17.26 6.77
C ARG A 144 7.96 15.98 5.96
N VAL A 145 7.11 15.93 4.95
CA VAL A 145 7.06 14.83 3.98
C VAL A 145 8.00 15.18 2.84
N GLY A 146 9.08 14.42 2.70
CA GLY A 146 10.00 14.51 1.57
C GLY A 146 9.53 13.62 0.43
N ASN A 147 9.17 14.21 -0.72
CA ASN A 147 8.95 13.45 -1.96
C ASN A 147 10.27 13.39 -2.71
N TYR A 148 10.89 12.22 -2.80
CA TYR A 148 12.12 12.05 -3.59
C TYR A 148 11.80 11.64 -5.03
N SER A 149 12.44 12.33 -5.99
CA SER A 149 12.27 12.09 -7.42
C SER A 149 12.79 10.70 -7.81
N GLY A 150 11.90 9.84 -8.29
CA GLY A 150 12.26 8.55 -8.90
C GLY A 150 11.72 7.30 -8.22
N VAL A 151 11.28 7.37 -6.95
CA VAL A 151 10.64 6.27 -6.23
C VAL A 151 9.38 6.79 -5.53
N THR A 152 8.28 6.06 -5.63
CA THR A 152 7.00 6.40 -4.96
C THR A 152 7.01 6.05 -3.46
N VAL A 153 8.14 6.28 -2.78
CA VAL A 153 8.32 5.97 -1.36
C VAL A 153 8.47 7.28 -0.63
N ASP A 154 7.57 7.57 0.28
CA ASP A 154 7.58 8.78 1.11
C ASP A 154 8.40 8.47 2.38
N ALA A 155 9.60 9.03 2.52
CA ALA A 155 10.26 9.12 3.81
C ALA A 155 9.76 10.36 4.54
N LYS A 156 9.54 10.25 5.83
CA LYS A 156 9.18 11.38 6.69
C LYS A 156 10.40 11.87 7.42
N GLU A 157 10.60 13.17 7.41
CA GLU A 157 11.65 13.84 8.21
C GLU A 157 11.00 14.58 9.37
N GLY A 158 11.56 14.40 10.57
CA GLY A 158 11.10 15.04 11.80
C GLY A 158 12.28 15.57 12.63
N ARG A 159 11.98 16.40 13.60
CA ARG A 159 12.98 16.91 14.55
C ARG A 159 12.55 16.64 15.96
N ALA A 160 13.49 16.22 16.78
CA ALA A 160 13.34 16.06 18.23
C ALA A 160 14.46 16.80 18.94
N GLU A 161 14.23 17.26 20.15
CA GLU A 161 15.23 17.89 21.01
C GLU A 161 15.29 17.13 22.35
N TYR A 162 16.49 16.74 22.75
CA TYR A 162 16.72 16.07 24.02
C TYR A 162 18.07 16.47 24.61
N LYS A 163 18.10 16.92 25.85
CA LYS A 163 19.31 17.36 26.59
C LYS A 163 20.24 18.32 25.81
N GLY A 164 19.68 19.21 25.00
CA GLY A 164 20.42 20.19 24.19
C GLY A 164 21.04 19.66 22.91
N TYR A 165 20.71 18.42 22.52
CA TYR A 165 20.99 17.86 21.20
C TYR A 165 19.76 17.95 20.30
N ASN A 166 19.97 18.26 19.02
CA ASN A 166 18.94 18.27 18.00
C ASN A 166 19.02 16.99 17.17
N PHE A 167 17.97 16.20 17.17
CA PHE A 167 17.88 14.96 16.39
C PHE A 167 17.11 15.22 15.11
N ASN A 168 17.73 14.95 13.96
CA ASN A 168 17.04 14.90 12.68
C ASN A 168 16.63 13.43 12.43
N LEU A 169 15.35 13.14 12.60
CA LEU A 169 14.82 11.80 12.46
C LEU A 169 14.33 11.58 11.04
N ILE A 170 14.72 10.46 10.41
CA ILE A 170 14.24 10.03 9.09
C ILE A 170 13.52 8.70 9.27
N ASP A 171 12.19 8.68 9.07
CA ASP A 171 11.39 7.44 9.09
C ASP A 171 11.49 6.74 7.74
N LEU A 172 12.24 5.64 7.68
CA LEU A 172 12.42 4.83 6.49
C LEU A 172 11.31 3.78 6.37
N PRO A 173 10.96 3.35 5.14
CA PRO A 173 9.99 2.29 4.92
C PRO A 173 10.31 1.03 5.71
N GLY A 174 9.26 0.28 6.10
CA GLY A 174 9.45 -1.03 6.73
C GLY A 174 10.06 -2.04 5.76
N THR A 175 11.09 -2.72 6.19
CA THR A 175 11.77 -3.73 5.38
C THR A 175 12.19 -4.92 6.25
N TYR A 176 12.14 -6.13 5.67
CA TYR A 176 12.59 -7.34 6.34
C TYR A 176 14.07 -7.61 6.11
N SER A 177 14.62 -7.07 5.02
CA SER A 177 16.02 -7.22 4.65
C SER A 177 16.50 -6.00 3.87
N LEU A 178 17.82 -5.87 3.70
CA LEU A 178 18.46 -4.85 2.86
C LEU A 178 18.86 -5.43 1.50
N SER A 179 18.06 -6.34 0.97
CA SER A 179 18.28 -6.91 -0.35
C SER A 179 17.75 -5.97 -1.44
N ALA A 180 18.18 -6.16 -2.69
CA ALA A 180 17.75 -5.35 -3.82
C ALA A 180 16.43 -5.82 -4.43
N TYR A 181 15.57 -6.49 -3.67
CA TYR A 181 14.41 -7.17 -4.21
C TYR A 181 13.18 -6.27 -4.34
N SER A 182 12.91 -5.43 -3.34
CA SER A 182 11.82 -4.45 -3.40
C SER A 182 12.34 -3.02 -3.58
N PRO A 183 11.54 -2.12 -4.18
CA PRO A 183 11.90 -0.71 -4.27
C PRO A 183 12.12 -0.06 -2.90
N GLU A 184 11.37 -0.50 -1.90
CA GLU A 184 11.46 -0.05 -0.51
C GLU A 184 12.80 -0.47 0.12
N GLU A 185 13.21 -1.72 -0.05
CA GLU A 185 14.50 -2.24 0.43
C GLU A 185 15.67 -1.51 -0.22
N LEU A 186 15.62 -1.30 -1.54
CA LEU A 186 16.62 -0.51 -2.28
C LEU A 186 16.69 0.93 -1.77
N TYR A 187 15.54 1.53 -1.46
CA TYR A 187 15.47 2.88 -0.94
C TYR A 187 16.14 2.97 0.43
N VAL A 188 15.77 2.09 1.38
CA VAL A 188 16.37 2.03 2.73
C VAL A 188 17.88 1.86 2.64
N ARG A 189 18.34 0.92 1.82
CA ARG A 189 19.77 0.65 1.60
C ARG A 189 20.52 1.87 1.05
N ARG A 190 19.95 2.58 0.04
CA ARG A 190 20.56 3.80 -0.53
C ARG A 190 20.61 4.94 0.49
N GLU A 191 19.53 5.16 1.24
CA GLU A 191 19.52 6.21 2.27
C GLU A 191 20.60 5.98 3.33
N ILE A 192 20.80 4.72 3.76
CA ILE A 192 21.86 4.38 4.72
C ILE A 192 23.25 4.62 4.11
N ILE A 193 23.48 4.18 2.86
CA ILE A 193 24.80 4.28 2.20
C ILE A 193 25.11 5.71 1.75
N ASP A 194 24.15 6.41 1.16
CA ASP A 194 24.40 7.72 0.52
C ASP A 194 24.32 8.87 1.54
N LYS A 195 23.43 8.79 2.53
CA LYS A 195 23.29 9.82 3.57
C LYS A 195 24.09 9.57 4.83
N THR A 196 24.62 8.36 5.02
CA THR A 196 25.45 7.96 6.17
C THR A 196 24.94 8.58 7.48
N PRO A 197 23.79 8.11 8.03
CA PRO A 197 23.26 8.62 9.29
C PRO A 197 24.26 8.40 10.43
N ASP A 198 24.30 9.31 11.40
CA ASP A 198 25.21 9.20 12.55
C ASP A 198 24.90 7.98 13.40
N VAL A 199 23.60 7.65 13.57
CA VAL A 199 23.10 6.48 14.29
C VAL A 199 21.85 5.95 13.59
N ILE A 200 21.74 4.61 13.54
CA ILE A 200 20.54 3.91 13.09
C ILE A 200 19.78 3.37 14.29
N ILE A 201 18.52 3.71 14.43
CA ILE A 201 17.61 3.03 15.35
C ILE A 201 16.96 1.88 14.60
N ASN A 202 17.29 0.66 14.95
CA ASN A 202 16.59 -0.52 14.47
C ASN A 202 15.46 -0.88 15.44
N VAL A 203 14.21 -0.68 15.00
CA VAL A 203 13.02 -0.98 15.80
C VAL A 203 12.66 -2.44 15.59
N ILE A 204 12.71 -3.20 16.68
CA ILE A 204 12.46 -4.63 16.75
C ILE A 204 11.11 -4.85 17.43
N ASP A 205 10.26 -5.66 16.82
CA ASP A 205 9.07 -6.20 17.47
C ASP A 205 9.51 -7.33 18.42
N SER A 206 9.44 -7.08 19.72
CA SER A 206 9.87 -8.03 20.76
C SER A 206 9.06 -9.32 20.75
N SER A 207 7.85 -9.29 20.20
CA SER A 207 6.99 -10.47 20.09
C SER A 207 7.45 -11.46 19.00
N ASN A 208 8.36 -11.02 18.09
CA ASN A 208 8.90 -11.80 16.98
C ASN A 208 10.41 -11.53 16.83
N ILE A 209 11.15 -11.66 17.93
CA ILE A 209 12.52 -11.18 18.03
C ILE A 209 13.47 -11.88 17.06
N GLU A 210 13.41 -13.20 16.96
CA GLU A 210 14.29 -14.01 16.12
C GLU A 210 14.27 -13.54 14.65
N ARG A 211 13.10 -13.32 14.12
CA ARG A 211 12.92 -12.83 12.76
C ARG A 211 13.42 -11.40 12.57
N ASN A 212 13.14 -10.53 13.54
CA ASN A 212 13.54 -9.12 13.45
C ASN A 212 15.06 -8.95 13.55
N LEU A 213 15.77 -9.86 14.24
CA LEU A 213 17.22 -9.85 14.35
C LEU A 213 17.93 -10.10 13.00
N TYR A 214 17.26 -10.72 12.01
CA TYR A 214 17.85 -10.92 10.68
C TYR A 214 18.24 -9.58 10.02
N LEU A 215 17.37 -8.58 10.11
CA LEU A 215 17.70 -7.23 9.64
C LEU A 215 18.84 -6.61 10.44
N THR A 216 18.90 -6.85 11.75
CA THR A 216 20.01 -6.40 12.62
C THR A 216 21.34 -6.98 12.13
N THR A 217 21.38 -8.25 11.77
CA THR A 217 22.62 -8.86 11.24
C THR A 217 23.10 -8.21 9.94
N GLN A 218 22.18 -7.81 9.07
CA GLN A 218 22.54 -7.13 7.84
C GLN A 218 23.05 -5.70 8.07
N LEU A 219 22.47 -5.00 9.05
CA LEU A 219 22.95 -3.67 9.45
C LEU A 219 24.33 -3.75 10.10
N VAL A 220 24.59 -4.78 10.91
CA VAL A 220 25.92 -5.07 11.48
C VAL A 220 26.96 -5.31 10.37
N ASP A 221 26.61 -6.09 9.34
CA ASP A 221 27.49 -6.31 8.18
C ASP A 221 27.84 -5.00 7.45
N MET A 222 26.95 -4.00 7.46
CA MET A 222 27.17 -2.67 6.87
C MET A 222 28.12 -1.80 7.71
N ASN A 223 28.51 -2.25 8.88
CA ASN A 223 29.40 -1.53 9.81
C ASN A 223 28.86 -0.14 10.21
N GLN A 224 27.56 -0.07 10.53
CA GLN A 224 26.89 1.17 10.96
C GLN A 224 26.75 1.22 12.48
N ARG A 225 26.60 2.43 13.04
CA ARG A 225 26.26 2.61 14.45
C ARG A 225 24.78 2.33 14.65
N ILE A 226 24.46 1.26 15.39
CA ILE A 226 23.08 0.76 15.53
C ILE A 226 22.69 0.75 16.99
N VAL A 227 21.49 1.24 17.29
CA VAL A 227 20.80 1.01 18.57
C VAL A 227 19.51 0.23 18.28
N CYS A 228 19.28 -0.86 18.99
CA CYS A 228 18.06 -1.64 18.86
C CYS A 228 17.04 -1.21 19.91
N ALA A 229 15.86 -0.77 19.45
CA ALA A 229 14.71 -0.49 20.29
C ALA A 229 13.80 -1.73 20.30
N LEU A 230 13.75 -2.47 21.40
CA LEU A 230 12.88 -3.62 21.61
C LEU A 230 11.47 -3.09 21.93
N ASN A 231 10.69 -2.83 20.90
CA ASN A 231 9.34 -2.28 21.05
C ASN A 231 8.30 -3.36 21.32
N MET A 232 7.12 -2.94 21.83
CA MET A 232 6.06 -3.86 22.31
C MET A 232 6.55 -4.76 23.45
N PHE A 233 7.44 -4.23 24.26
CA PHE A 233 8.02 -4.98 25.36
C PHE A 233 7.01 -5.29 26.46
N ASP A 234 5.93 -4.51 26.55
CA ASP A 234 4.75 -4.79 27.39
C ASP A 234 4.07 -6.10 26.97
N GLU A 235 3.86 -6.32 25.67
CA GLU A 235 3.28 -7.56 25.15
C GLU A 235 4.23 -8.78 25.38
N PHE A 236 5.53 -8.54 25.29
CA PHE A 236 6.55 -9.54 25.59
C PHE A 236 6.52 -9.97 27.08
N GLU A 237 6.46 -9.00 28.00
CA GLU A 237 6.32 -9.23 29.43
C GLU A 237 4.99 -9.94 29.78
N GLU A 238 3.86 -9.50 29.17
CA GLU A 238 2.53 -10.11 29.37
C GLU A 238 2.45 -11.58 28.92
N ARG A 239 3.21 -11.98 27.90
CA ARG A 239 3.32 -13.37 27.45
C ARG A 239 4.11 -14.25 28.41
N GLY A 240 4.86 -13.64 29.33
CA GLY A 240 5.80 -14.35 30.17
C GLY A 240 7.09 -14.76 29.45
N ASP A 241 7.37 -14.17 28.30
CA ASP A 241 8.61 -14.36 27.58
C ASP A 241 9.78 -13.83 28.43
N LYS A 242 10.92 -14.50 28.35
CA LYS A 242 12.14 -14.13 29.08
C LYS A 242 13.29 -13.94 28.11
N LEU A 243 14.06 -12.89 28.32
CA LEU A 243 15.24 -12.57 27.52
C LEU A 243 16.21 -11.72 28.31
N ASN A 244 17.45 -12.11 28.34
CA ASN A 244 18.53 -11.26 28.82
C ASN A 244 19.02 -10.35 27.69
N TYR A 245 18.26 -9.25 27.42
CA TYR A 245 18.57 -8.33 26.33
C TYR A 245 19.94 -7.66 26.46
N LYS A 246 20.51 -7.56 27.66
CA LYS A 246 21.88 -7.04 27.87
C LYS A 246 22.93 -8.01 27.33
N VAL A 247 22.77 -9.28 27.61
CA VAL A 247 23.66 -10.33 27.08
C VAL A 247 23.51 -10.37 25.55
N LEU A 248 22.29 -10.36 25.02
CA LEU A 248 22.06 -10.34 23.60
C LEU A 248 22.72 -9.12 22.94
N GLY A 249 22.61 -7.93 23.56
CA GLY A 249 23.27 -6.72 23.09
C GLY A 249 24.78 -6.82 23.06
N HIS A 250 25.38 -7.44 24.10
CA HIS A 250 26.82 -7.70 24.10
C HIS A 250 27.27 -8.71 23.04
N LEU A 251 26.47 -9.75 22.77
CA LEU A 251 26.77 -10.75 21.73
C LEU A 251 26.68 -10.12 20.32
N LEU A 252 25.71 -9.27 20.09
CA LEU A 252 25.51 -8.58 18.80
C LEU A 252 26.32 -7.30 18.66
N GLY A 253 27.05 -6.87 19.72
CA GLY A 253 27.78 -5.59 19.73
C GLY A 253 26.90 -4.36 19.54
N VAL A 254 25.61 -4.44 19.89
CA VAL A 254 24.59 -3.41 19.64
C VAL A 254 23.78 -3.18 20.93
N PRO A 255 23.69 -1.95 21.46
CA PRO A 255 22.84 -1.65 22.62
C PRO A 255 21.37 -1.99 22.33
N MET A 256 20.71 -2.65 23.29
CA MET A 256 19.31 -3.05 23.20
C MET A 256 18.50 -2.42 24.32
N ILE A 257 17.50 -1.64 23.96
CA ILE A 257 16.68 -0.87 24.90
C ILE A 257 15.22 -1.35 24.83
N PRO A 258 14.66 -1.87 25.92
CA PRO A 258 13.24 -2.18 26.02
C PRO A 258 12.39 -0.93 25.91
N THR A 259 11.43 -0.91 24.98
CA THR A 259 10.59 0.25 24.70
C THR A 259 9.12 -0.11 24.53
N VAL A 260 8.25 0.83 24.90
CA VAL A 260 6.81 0.78 24.60
C VAL A 260 6.43 2.15 24.04
N PHE A 261 6.50 2.31 22.73
CA PHE A 261 6.29 3.62 22.10
C PHE A 261 4.88 4.19 22.31
N ARG A 262 3.90 3.33 22.57
CA ARG A 262 2.54 3.75 22.89
C ARG A 262 2.44 4.57 24.18
N THR A 263 3.23 4.20 25.18
CA THR A 263 3.25 4.84 26.52
C THR A 263 4.42 5.79 26.71
N GLY A 264 5.44 5.71 25.87
CA GLY A 264 6.69 6.47 26.00
C GLY A 264 7.75 5.80 26.89
N ARG A 265 7.49 4.57 27.42
CA ARG A 265 8.47 3.82 28.25
C ARG A 265 9.73 3.54 27.42
N GLY A 266 10.90 3.81 28.01
CA GLY A 266 12.22 3.53 27.41
C GLY A 266 12.71 4.56 26.38
N ILE A 267 11.93 5.57 26.03
CA ILE A 267 12.32 6.57 25.00
C ILE A 267 13.45 7.47 25.49
N ASP A 268 13.41 7.91 26.74
CA ASP A 268 14.47 8.73 27.32
C ASP A 268 15.80 7.97 27.38
N GLU A 269 15.78 6.69 27.74
CA GLU A 269 16.93 5.80 27.73
C GLU A 269 17.47 5.60 26.31
N LEU A 270 16.58 5.45 25.33
CA LEU A 270 16.94 5.34 23.92
C LEU A 270 17.66 6.59 23.42
N PHE A 271 17.14 7.79 23.70
CA PHE A 271 17.81 9.05 23.32
C PHE A 271 19.15 9.21 24.03
N GLN A 272 19.25 8.86 25.32
CA GLN A 272 20.51 8.92 26.04
C GLN A 272 21.55 7.96 25.43
N THR A 273 21.17 6.72 25.12
CA THR A 273 22.06 5.73 24.48
C THR A 273 22.55 6.20 23.10
N ILE A 274 21.69 6.90 22.33
CA ILE A 274 22.09 7.50 21.05
C ILE A 274 23.15 8.57 21.26
N ILE A 275 23.01 9.44 22.27
CA ILE A 275 24.00 10.45 22.62
C ILE A 275 25.31 9.77 23.04
N ASP A 276 25.26 8.81 23.96
CA ASP A 276 26.43 8.12 24.49
C ASP A 276 27.20 7.38 23.37
N MET A 277 26.46 6.80 22.40
CA MET A 277 27.05 6.18 21.21
C MET A 277 27.65 7.21 20.26
N TYR A 278 26.97 8.36 20.06
CA TYR A 278 27.46 9.44 19.24
C TYR A 278 28.75 10.04 19.79
N GLU A 279 28.83 10.18 21.11
CA GLU A 279 30.00 10.67 21.82
C GLU A 279 31.10 9.61 22.03
N GLY A 280 30.85 8.34 21.64
CA GLY A 280 31.77 7.23 21.83
C GLY A 280 31.93 6.76 23.28
N GLN A 281 30.94 7.02 24.13
CA GLN A 281 30.93 6.65 25.56
C GLN A 281 30.22 5.32 25.83
N ASP A 282 29.48 4.77 24.85
CA ASP A 282 28.78 3.49 25.01
C ASP A 282 29.76 2.31 24.97
N SER A 283 29.75 1.53 26.04
CA SER A 283 30.63 0.36 26.22
C SER A 283 30.12 -0.92 25.54
N THR A 284 28.85 -0.94 25.13
CA THR A 284 28.20 -2.09 24.49
C THR A 284 28.48 -2.12 23.00
N PHE A 285 28.54 -0.94 22.39
CA PHE A 285 28.82 -0.82 20.98
C PHE A 285 30.24 -1.25 20.63
N ARG A 286 30.33 -2.27 19.78
CA ARG A 286 31.60 -2.75 19.23
C ARG A 286 31.39 -3.33 17.85
N HIS A 287 32.42 -3.19 17.01
CA HIS A 287 32.37 -3.83 15.69
C HIS A 287 32.54 -5.33 15.86
N ILE A 288 31.54 -6.05 15.44
CA ILE A 288 31.57 -7.51 15.35
C ILE A 288 31.41 -7.95 13.89
N HIS A 289 31.98 -9.09 13.58
CA HIS A 289 31.75 -9.79 12.30
C HIS A 289 31.03 -11.10 12.60
N ILE A 290 29.90 -11.28 11.91
CA ILE A 290 29.19 -12.57 11.99
C ILE A 290 30.02 -13.58 11.22
N ASN A 291 30.39 -14.68 11.86
CA ASN A 291 31.11 -15.76 11.22
C ASN A 291 30.12 -16.71 10.52
N HIS A 292 30.28 -16.84 9.21
CA HIS A 292 29.41 -17.66 8.36
C HIS A 292 29.91 -19.13 8.19
N GLY A 293 30.93 -19.53 8.95
CA GLY A 293 31.62 -20.82 8.77
C GLY A 293 32.82 -20.70 7.86
N LYS A 294 33.81 -21.57 8.08
CA LYS A 294 35.13 -21.50 7.45
C LYS A 294 35.09 -21.39 5.92
N ASP A 295 34.27 -22.20 5.26
CA ASP A 295 34.24 -22.28 3.80
C ASP A 295 33.66 -21.03 3.17
N ILE A 296 32.61 -20.43 3.80
CA ILE A 296 32.00 -19.20 3.35
C ILE A 296 32.92 -18.00 3.62
N GLU A 297 33.55 -17.94 4.82
CA GLU A 297 34.46 -16.86 5.18
C GLU A 297 35.66 -16.77 4.26
N GLU A 298 36.25 -17.92 3.89
CA GLU A 298 37.32 -17.94 2.90
C GLU A 298 36.89 -17.36 1.54
N GLY A 299 35.65 -17.63 1.11
CA GLY A 299 35.09 -17.07 -0.10
C GLY A 299 34.86 -15.54 0.01
N ILE A 300 34.34 -15.10 1.15
CA ILE A 300 34.13 -13.66 1.45
C ILE A 300 35.49 -12.94 1.44
N ASP A 301 36.51 -13.48 2.10
CA ASP A 301 37.80 -12.84 2.20
C ASP A 301 38.52 -12.74 0.85
N ARG A 302 38.46 -13.79 0.01
CA ARG A 302 39.02 -13.72 -1.36
C ARG A 302 38.36 -12.66 -2.21
N VAL A 303 37.02 -12.57 -2.20
CA VAL A 303 36.27 -11.55 -2.94
C VAL A 303 36.57 -10.16 -2.36
N LYS A 304 36.63 -10.02 -1.02
CA LYS A 304 36.95 -8.79 -0.31
C LYS A 304 38.34 -8.26 -0.70
N GLN A 305 39.36 -9.11 -0.72
CA GLN A 305 40.72 -8.71 -1.10
C GLN A 305 40.76 -8.05 -2.49
N LEU A 306 40.08 -8.62 -3.47
CA LEU A 306 40.03 -8.07 -4.82
C LEU A 306 39.24 -6.75 -4.92
N ILE A 307 38.18 -6.59 -4.09
CA ILE A 307 37.43 -5.34 -4.02
C ILE A 307 38.25 -4.23 -3.34
N GLN A 308 39.08 -4.57 -2.35
CA GLN A 308 39.91 -3.61 -1.61
C GLN A 308 41.05 -2.99 -2.42
N GLU A 309 41.39 -3.53 -3.58
CA GLU A 309 42.36 -2.94 -4.51
C GLU A 309 41.91 -1.58 -5.07
N ASP A 310 40.58 -1.31 -5.06
CA ASP A 310 40.03 -0.02 -5.49
C ASP A 310 39.84 0.91 -4.26
N GLU A 311 40.70 1.94 -4.19
CA GLU A 311 40.70 2.91 -3.08
C GLU A 311 39.36 3.66 -2.93
N GLN A 312 38.65 3.95 -4.03
CA GLN A 312 37.42 4.72 -3.98
C GLN A 312 36.30 3.94 -3.30
N ILE A 313 36.30 2.62 -3.44
CA ILE A 313 35.31 1.75 -2.80
C ILE A 313 35.61 1.61 -1.31
N ARG A 314 36.89 1.46 -0.97
CA ARG A 314 37.33 1.26 0.40
C ARG A 314 36.84 2.36 1.37
N TYR A 315 36.71 3.59 0.89
CA TYR A 315 36.26 4.74 1.68
C TYR A 315 34.73 4.91 1.74
N LYS A 316 33.99 4.36 0.75
CA LYS A 316 32.54 4.59 0.65
C LYS A 316 31.70 3.40 1.11
N TYR A 317 32.19 2.18 0.96
CA TYR A 317 31.44 0.96 1.22
C TYR A 317 32.20 0.01 2.16
N SER A 318 31.47 -0.67 3.06
CA SER A 318 32.00 -1.85 3.71
C SER A 318 32.30 -2.92 2.66
N THR A 319 33.61 -3.19 2.41
CA THR A 319 34.04 -4.18 1.42
C THR A 319 33.59 -5.59 1.75
N ARG A 320 33.50 -5.91 3.05
CA ARG A 320 32.92 -7.18 3.53
C ARG A 320 31.44 -7.29 3.16
N TYR A 321 30.65 -6.27 3.46
CA TYR A 321 29.23 -6.24 3.09
C TYR A 321 29.02 -6.42 1.58
N LEU A 322 29.83 -5.74 0.76
CA LEU A 322 29.76 -5.85 -0.69
C LEU A 322 30.10 -7.26 -1.17
N SER A 323 31.11 -7.90 -0.55
CA SER A 323 31.48 -9.28 -0.85
C SER A 323 30.38 -10.27 -0.50
N ILE A 324 29.75 -10.12 0.68
CA ILE A 324 28.60 -10.92 1.10
C ILE A 324 27.45 -10.75 0.10
N LYS A 325 27.13 -9.50 -0.29
CA LYS A 325 26.05 -9.23 -1.26
C LYS A 325 26.32 -9.81 -2.65
N LEU A 326 27.56 -9.82 -3.10
CA LEU A 326 27.93 -10.49 -4.35
C LEU A 326 27.74 -11.99 -4.28
N LEU A 327 28.15 -12.65 -3.19
CA LEU A 327 27.95 -14.08 -2.97
C LEU A 327 26.45 -14.43 -2.76
N GLU A 328 25.63 -13.51 -2.27
CA GLU A 328 24.16 -13.59 -2.21
C GLU A 328 23.49 -13.34 -3.59
N ASN A 329 24.26 -13.17 -4.69
CA ASN A 329 23.76 -12.86 -6.04
C ASN A 329 22.86 -11.61 -6.10
N ASP A 330 23.21 -10.56 -5.33
CA ASP A 330 22.48 -9.30 -5.34
C ASP A 330 22.72 -8.56 -6.67
N SER A 331 21.65 -8.37 -7.45
CA SER A 331 21.71 -7.76 -8.79
C SER A 331 22.25 -6.33 -8.79
N HIS A 332 21.94 -5.55 -7.75
CA HIS A 332 22.38 -4.16 -7.64
C HIS A 332 23.85 -4.06 -7.26
N ALA A 333 24.35 -4.97 -6.40
CA ALA A 333 25.76 -5.08 -6.10
C ALA A 333 26.55 -5.50 -7.35
N GLU A 334 25.99 -6.41 -8.14
CA GLU A 334 26.57 -6.84 -9.41
C GLU A 334 26.63 -5.70 -10.45
N GLU A 335 25.55 -4.93 -10.60
CA GLU A 335 25.53 -3.75 -11.48
C GLU A 335 26.57 -2.70 -11.04
N PHE A 336 26.71 -2.47 -9.75
CA PHE A 336 27.69 -1.56 -9.21
C PHE A 336 29.12 -2.03 -9.50
N ILE A 337 29.44 -3.29 -9.25
CA ILE A 337 30.76 -3.87 -9.53
C ILE A 337 31.09 -3.84 -11.03
N LYS A 338 30.12 -4.01 -11.92
CA LYS A 338 30.33 -3.87 -13.39
C LYS A 338 30.81 -2.49 -13.81
N THR A 339 30.60 -1.45 -13.01
CA THR A 339 31.08 -0.10 -13.29
C THR A 339 32.55 0.09 -12.96
N LEU A 340 33.22 -0.86 -12.29
CA LEU A 340 34.61 -0.78 -11.85
C LEU A 340 35.59 -1.30 -12.90
N PRO A 341 36.83 -0.78 -12.90
CA PRO A 341 37.86 -1.23 -13.85
C PRO A 341 38.12 -2.74 -13.75
N ASN A 342 38.21 -3.31 -12.54
CA ASN A 342 38.46 -4.73 -12.26
C ASN A 342 37.16 -5.55 -12.06
N GLY A 343 35.97 -4.97 -12.36
CA GLY A 343 34.66 -5.56 -12.08
C GLY A 343 34.46 -6.94 -12.69
N ASN A 344 34.95 -7.17 -13.91
CA ASN A 344 34.87 -8.49 -14.56
C ASN A 344 35.70 -9.58 -13.87
N GLU A 345 36.80 -9.23 -13.25
CA GLU A 345 37.63 -10.16 -12.49
C GLU A 345 36.98 -10.52 -11.18
N ILE A 346 36.43 -9.53 -10.49
CA ILE A 346 35.65 -9.72 -9.23
C ILE A 346 34.47 -10.66 -9.48
N LEU A 347 33.71 -10.46 -10.57
CA LEU A 347 32.54 -11.31 -10.88
C LEU A 347 32.96 -12.74 -11.25
N LYS A 348 34.04 -12.93 -11.98
CA LYS A 348 34.58 -14.27 -12.26
C LYS A 348 35.04 -15.00 -10.98
N LEU A 349 35.67 -14.27 -10.06
CA LEU A 349 36.08 -14.83 -8.78
C LEU A 349 34.85 -15.21 -7.95
N ARG A 350 33.85 -14.31 -7.89
CA ARG A 350 32.57 -14.58 -7.22
C ARG A 350 31.93 -15.86 -7.73
N ASP A 351 31.85 -16.02 -9.06
CA ASP A 351 31.23 -17.19 -9.68
C ASP A 351 31.99 -18.47 -9.32
N LYS A 352 33.33 -18.40 -9.29
CA LYS A 352 34.18 -19.52 -8.86
C LYS A 352 33.95 -19.89 -7.40
N GLU A 353 33.92 -18.90 -6.50
CA GLU A 353 33.68 -19.13 -5.07
C GLU A 353 32.24 -19.60 -4.80
N ALA A 354 31.24 -19.09 -5.52
CA ALA A 354 29.87 -19.57 -5.41
C ALA A 354 29.73 -21.06 -5.78
N VAL A 355 30.45 -21.51 -6.82
CA VAL A 355 30.50 -22.95 -7.17
C VAL A 355 31.21 -23.76 -6.09
N ARG A 356 32.34 -23.27 -5.54
CA ARG A 356 33.07 -23.94 -4.46
C ARG A 356 32.19 -24.10 -3.21
N ILE A 357 31.57 -23.02 -2.76
CA ILE A 357 30.64 -23.03 -1.61
C ILE A 357 29.49 -24.03 -1.85
N LYS A 358 28.97 -24.08 -3.08
CA LYS A 358 27.90 -25.04 -3.42
C LYS A 358 28.33 -26.49 -3.33
N GLU A 359 29.59 -26.80 -3.71
CA GLU A 359 30.14 -28.14 -3.64
C GLU A 359 30.45 -28.56 -2.18
N GLU A 360 30.97 -27.63 -1.36
CA GLU A 360 31.36 -27.88 0.02
C GLU A 360 30.15 -27.91 0.95
N CYS A 361 29.26 -26.89 0.90
CA CYS A 361 28.08 -26.78 1.76
C CYS A 361 26.87 -27.56 1.21
N LYS A 362 26.91 -28.08 -0.01
CA LYS A 362 25.78 -28.75 -0.71
C LYS A 362 24.55 -27.87 -0.89
N GLU A 363 24.70 -26.56 -0.72
CA GLU A 363 23.67 -25.55 -0.84
C GLU A 363 24.22 -24.35 -1.65
N ASP A 364 23.32 -23.59 -2.29
CA ASP A 364 23.75 -22.39 -3.01
C ASP A 364 24.31 -21.34 -2.02
N SER A 365 25.30 -20.56 -2.44
CA SER A 365 26.00 -19.57 -1.60
C SER A 365 25.03 -18.62 -0.88
N GLU A 366 23.96 -18.16 -1.55
CA GLU A 366 22.91 -17.33 -0.98
C GLU A 366 22.22 -18.02 0.22
N THR A 367 21.85 -19.30 0.05
CA THR A 367 21.19 -20.07 1.11
C THR A 367 22.14 -20.38 2.27
N ALA A 368 23.37 -20.71 1.96
CA ALA A 368 24.39 -21.02 2.98
C ALA A 368 24.67 -19.80 3.87
N ILE A 369 24.80 -18.60 3.28
CA ILE A 369 25.00 -17.35 4.03
C ILE A 369 23.75 -17.04 4.89
N MET A 370 22.55 -17.21 4.36
CA MET A 370 21.32 -16.97 5.13
C MET A 370 21.18 -17.94 6.30
N ASN A 371 21.44 -19.25 6.07
CA ASN A 371 21.39 -20.26 7.12
C ASN A 371 22.42 -19.99 8.22
N ALA A 372 23.64 -19.53 7.86
CA ALA A 372 24.66 -19.13 8.82
C ALA A 372 24.21 -17.94 9.69
N LYS A 373 23.56 -16.92 9.10
CA LYS A 373 23.01 -15.78 9.85
C LYS A 373 21.92 -16.20 10.84
N TYR A 374 20.99 -17.06 10.43
CA TYR A 374 19.98 -17.59 11.33
C TYR A 374 20.57 -18.49 12.41
N GLY A 375 21.57 -19.32 12.07
CA GLY A 375 22.32 -20.11 13.05
C GLY A 375 22.98 -19.24 14.13
N PHE A 376 23.59 -18.12 13.72
CA PHE A 376 24.15 -17.13 14.63
C PHE A 376 23.08 -16.50 15.53
N ILE A 377 21.92 -16.08 14.95
CA ILE A 377 20.80 -15.50 15.71
C ILE A 377 20.28 -16.50 16.74
N HIS A 378 20.06 -17.74 16.34
CA HIS A 378 19.58 -18.80 17.24
C HIS A 378 20.57 -19.09 18.37
N GLY A 379 21.86 -19.14 18.06
CA GLY A 379 22.92 -19.27 19.07
C GLY A 379 22.94 -18.12 20.07
N ALA A 380 22.85 -16.87 19.57
CA ALA A 380 22.83 -15.67 20.41
C ALA A 380 21.56 -15.60 21.30
N LEU A 381 20.40 -15.99 20.80
CA LEU A 381 19.18 -16.05 21.60
C LEU A 381 19.25 -17.15 22.67
N LYS A 382 19.81 -18.30 22.35
CA LYS A 382 20.00 -19.39 23.31
C LYS A 382 20.96 -18.97 24.45
N GLU A 383 22.06 -18.28 24.12
CA GLU A 383 23.02 -17.78 25.12
C GLU A 383 22.42 -16.62 25.95
N ALA A 384 21.51 -15.82 25.33
CA ALA A 384 20.76 -14.79 26.04
C ALA A 384 19.55 -15.33 26.83
N GLU A 385 19.49 -16.65 27.06
CA GLU A 385 18.43 -17.32 27.83
C GLU A 385 17.00 -17.00 27.32
N TYR A 386 16.83 -16.84 26.01
CA TYR A 386 15.49 -16.59 25.43
C TYR A 386 14.60 -17.82 25.67
N GLN A 387 13.46 -17.57 26.30
CA GLN A 387 12.41 -18.55 26.56
C GLN A 387 11.08 -17.97 26.15
N GLU A 388 10.41 -18.66 25.23
CA GLU A 388 9.04 -18.31 24.88
C GLU A 388 8.10 -18.66 26.04
N GLY A 389 7.27 -17.69 26.43
CA GLY A 389 6.23 -17.89 27.41
C GLY A 389 5.06 -18.71 26.85
N ASN A 390 3.97 -18.79 27.60
CA ASN A 390 2.79 -19.56 27.19
C ASN A 390 2.04 -18.82 26.06
N ILE A 391 2.37 -19.15 24.81
CA ILE A 391 1.77 -18.56 23.60
C ILE A 391 0.27 -18.89 23.48
N GLU A 392 -0.17 -20.01 24.08
CA GLU A 392 -1.54 -20.51 23.91
C GLU A 392 -2.61 -19.54 24.42
N ASP A 393 -2.40 -18.82 25.52
CA ASP A 393 -3.41 -17.96 26.12
C ASP A 393 -3.61 -16.62 25.35
N THR A 394 -2.55 -16.05 24.81
CA THR A 394 -2.62 -14.75 24.13
C THR A 394 -3.27 -14.85 22.73
N TYR A 395 -3.12 -15.99 22.05
CA TYR A 395 -3.67 -16.20 20.71
C TYR A 395 -5.04 -16.90 20.70
N GLN A 396 -5.54 -17.41 21.85
CA GLN A 396 -6.83 -18.11 21.89
C GLN A 396 -7.97 -17.24 21.35
N THR A 397 -8.04 -15.96 21.73
CA THR A 397 -9.04 -15.01 21.21
C THR A 397 -8.86 -14.76 19.71
N THR A 398 -7.64 -14.63 19.24
CA THR A 398 -7.31 -14.47 17.80
C THR A 398 -7.69 -15.72 17.02
N HIS A 399 -7.35 -16.92 17.54
CA HIS A 399 -7.73 -18.19 16.91
C HIS A 399 -9.24 -18.42 16.87
N ALA A 400 -9.96 -18.07 17.95
CA ALA A 400 -11.42 -18.17 18.00
C ALA A 400 -12.09 -17.24 16.97
N LEU A 401 -11.61 -15.99 16.88
CA LEU A 401 -12.09 -15.02 15.89
C LEU A 401 -11.73 -15.44 14.47
N ASP A 402 -10.52 -15.93 14.23
CA ASP A 402 -10.11 -16.41 12.90
C ASP A 402 -10.94 -17.63 12.48
N LYS A 403 -11.22 -18.57 13.39
CA LYS A 403 -12.09 -19.72 13.11
C LYS A 403 -13.49 -19.31 12.66
N LEU A 404 -14.00 -18.16 13.17
CA LEU A 404 -15.28 -17.61 12.76
C LEU A 404 -15.17 -16.82 11.46
N ILE A 405 -14.22 -15.88 11.38
CA ILE A 405 -14.08 -14.92 10.27
C ILE A 405 -13.60 -15.61 8.99
N THR A 406 -12.68 -16.57 9.10
CA THR A 406 -12.15 -17.30 7.94
C THR A 406 -12.86 -18.62 7.67
N ASN A 407 -13.99 -18.87 8.35
CA ASN A 407 -14.79 -20.07 8.14
C ASN A 407 -15.28 -20.18 6.69
N LYS A 408 -15.23 -21.38 6.13
CA LYS A 408 -15.64 -21.66 4.74
C LYS A 408 -17.04 -21.19 4.37
N TYR A 409 -17.99 -21.27 5.31
CA TYR A 409 -19.40 -20.91 5.08
C TYR A 409 -19.75 -19.52 5.61
N LEU A 410 -19.19 -19.12 6.77
CA LEU A 410 -19.52 -17.87 7.44
C LEU A 410 -18.60 -16.71 7.02
N GLY A 411 -17.39 -16.98 6.52
CA GLY A 411 -16.42 -15.95 6.19
C GLY A 411 -16.93 -14.95 5.14
N PHE A 412 -17.49 -15.44 4.04
CA PHE A 412 -18.07 -14.57 3.01
C PHE A 412 -19.31 -13.79 3.48
N PRO A 413 -20.34 -14.41 4.08
CA PRO A 413 -21.47 -13.68 4.62
C PRO A 413 -21.08 -12.61 5.65
N LEU A 414 -20.19 -12.94 6.58
CA LEU A 414 -19.72 -12.00 7.60
C LEU A 414 -18.94 -10.83 6.98
N PHE A 415 -18.11 -11.12 5.98
CA PHE A 415 -17.39 -10.09 5.23
C PHE A 415 -18.37 -9.14 4.53
N PHE A 416 -19.37 -9.65 3.80
CA PHE A 416 -20.38 -8.81 3.14
C PHE A 416 -21.26 -8.05 4.14
N LEU A 417 -21.56 -8.63 5.29
CA LEU A 417 -22.28 -7.95 6.36
C LEU A 417 -21.48 -6.76 6.90
N LEU A 418 -20.18 -6.93 7.14
CA LEU A 418 -19.32 -5.86 7.63
C LEU A 418 -19.21 -4.73 6.59
N LEU A 419 -19.07 -5.08 5.31
CA LEU A 419 -19.10 -4.09 4.21
C LEU A 419 -20.44 -3.35 4.15
N TYR A 420 -21.55 -4.09 4.29
CA TYR A 420 -22.87 -3.48 4.33
C TYR A 420 -22.99 -2.46 5.48
N ILE A 421 -22.57 -2.84 6.68
CA ILE A 421 -22.56 -1.94 7.85
C ILE A 421 -21.69 -0.71 7.55
N MET A 422 -20.50 -0.91 7.02
CA MET A 422 -19.58 0.17 6.67
C MET A 422 -20.23 1.17 5.69
N PHE A 423 -20.83 0.69 4.61
CA PHE A 423 -21.48 1.55 3.63
C PHE A 423 -22.75 2.19 4.22
N GLN A 424 -23.59 1.42 4.91
CA GLN A 424 -24.83 1.93 5.52
C GLN A 424 -24.54 3.07 6.50
N VAL A 425 -23.58 2.89 7.40
CA VAL A 425 -23.17 3.94 8.34
C VAL A 425 -22.56 5.14 7.63
N THR A 426 -21.68 4.89 6.64
CA THR A 426 -21.06 5.97 5.86
C THR A 426 -22.10 6.85 5.16
N PHE A 427 -23.09 6.25 4.52
CA PHE A 427 -24.13 7.00 3.81
C PHE A 427 -25.15 7.63 4.75
N SER A 428 -25.66 6.88 5.74
CA SER A 428 -26.69 7.41 6.64
C SER A 428 -26.16 8.46 7.61
N LEU A 429 -24.99 8.20 8.24
CA LEU A 429 -24.40 9.17 9.18
C LEU A 429 -23.76 10.35 8.44
N GLY A 430 -23.23 10.10 7.25
CA GLY A 430 -22.60 11.15 6.43
C GLY A 430 -23.60 12.15 5.88
N GLN A 431 -24.87 11.78 5.72
CA GLN A 431 -25.89 12.64 5.15
C GLN A 431 -26.12 13.91 6.01
N TYR A 432 -26.24 13.78 7.34
CA TYR A 432 -26.48 14.92 8.21
C TYR A 432 -25.45 16.05 8.09
N PRO A 433 -24.13 15.78 8.23
CA PRO A 433 -23.14 16.84 8.02
C PRO A 433 -23.06 17.32 6.57
N MET A 434 -23.40 16.48 5.58
CA MET A 434 -23.47 16.91 4.18
C MET A 434 -24.55 17.96 3.99
N ASP A 435 -25.78 17.71 4.50
CA ASP A 435 -26.91 18.64 4.41
C ASP A 435 -26.60 19.98 5.10
N TRP A 436 -25.91 19.96 6.24
CA TRP A 436 -25.46 21.18 6.92
C TRP A 436 -24.46 21.99 6.09
N ILE A 437 -23.47 21.30 5.51
CA ILE A 437 -22.46 21.96 4.66
C ILE A 437 -23.12 22.50 3.39
N ASP A 438 -24.01 21.75 2.78
CA ASP A 438 -24.75 22.17 1.58
C ASP A 438 -25.60 23.42 1.86
N SER A 439 -26.35 23.42 2.95
CA SER A 439 -27.14 24.58 3.41
C SER A 439 -26.24 25.79 3.69
N MET A 440 -25.04 25.59 4.28
CA MET A 440 -24.09 26.66 4.55
C MET A 440 -23.49 27.22 3.24
N ILE A 441 -23.17 26.37 2.28
CA ILE A 441 -22.66 26.77 0.94
C ILE A 441 -23.76 27.51 0.18
N GLY A 442 -25.01 27.01 0.23
CA GLY A 442 -26.18 27.68 -0.35
C GLY A 442 -26.42 29.06 0.24
N ALA A 443 -26.37 29.20 1.56
CA ALA A 443 -26.47 30.49 2.26
C ALA A 443 -25.34 31.44 1.88
N LEU A 444 -24.12 30.96 1.75
CA LEU A 444 -22.96 31.75 1.29
C LEU A 444 -23.15 32.23 -0.15
N GLY A 445 -23.62 31.35 -1.04
CA GLY A 445 -23.96 31.69 -2.42
C GLY A 445 -25.06 32.75 -2.51
N GLY A 446 -26.14 32.59 -1.69
CA GLY A 446 -27.24 33.56 -1.56
C GLY A 446 -26.75 34.94 -1.10
N CYS A 447 -25.98 34.98 -0.02
CA CYS A 447 -25.41 36.22 0.51
C CYS A 447 -24.57 37.01 -0.53
N ILE A 448 -23.75 36.27 -1.32
CA ILE A 448 -22.97 36.90 -2.39
C ILE A 448 -23.88 37.33 -3.51
N SER A 449 -24.92 36.56 -3.87
CA SER A 449 -25.90 36.87 -4.90
C SER A 449 -26.67 38.15 -4.56
N ASP A 450 -27.01 38.38 -3.28
CA ASP A 450 -27.74 39.56 -2.82
C ASP A 450 -26.86 40.81 -2.72
N THR A 451 -25.55 40.63 -2.53
CA THR A 451 -24.63 41.77 -2.31
C THR A 451 -23.97 42.27 -3.60
N MET A 452 -23.86 41.42 -4.63
CA MET A 452 -23.19 41.76 -5.89
C MET A 452 -24.23 42.05 -7.01
N SER A 453 -23.92 43.05 -7.84
CA SER A 453 -24.70 43.32 -9.06
C SER A 453 -24.55 42.19 -10.08
N ASP A 454 -25.58 41.94 -10.87
CA ASP A 454 -25.58 40.89 -11.90
C ASP A 454 -24.45 41.13 -12.90
N GLY A 455 -23.73 40.06 -13.21
CA GLY A 455 -22.62 40.12 -14.16
C GLY A 455 -21.75 38.88 -14.13
N PRO A 456 -20.77 38.74 -15.06
CA PRO A 456 -19.92 37.57 -15.18
C PRO A 456 -19.13 37.22 -13.93
N LEU A 457 -18.74 38.23 -13.15
CA LEU A 457 -17.99 38.02 -11.91
C LEU A 457 -18.83 37.37 -10.83
N LYS A 458 -20.10 37.81 -10.67
CA LYS A 458 -21.05 37.18 -9.76
C LYS A 458 -21.30 35.72 -10.13
N ALA A 459 -21.59 35.44 -11.40
CA ALA A 459 -21.82 34.10 -11.91
C ALA A 459 -20.60 33.23 -11.75
N MET A 460 -19.37 33.73 -11.99
CA MET A 460 -18.12 32.99 -11.74
C MET A 460 -17.95 32.63 -10.26
N LEU A 461 -18.22 33.53 -9.35
CA LEU A 461 -18.08 33.32 -7.92
C LEU A 461 -19.12 32.34 -7.38
N VAL A 462 -20.39 32.51 -7.75
CA VAL A 462 -21.49 31.72 -7.23
C VAL A 462 -21.53 30.34 -7.90
N ASP A 463 -21.61 30.29 -9.23
CA ASP A 463 -21.80 29.04 -9.96
C ASP A 463 -20.49 28.33 -10.24
N GLY A 464 -19.44 29.08 -10.59
CA GLY A 464 -18.12 28.51 -10.92
C GLY A 464 -17.34 28.06 -9.69
N ILE A 465 -17.14 28.91 -8.70
CA ILE A 465 -16.29 28.65 -7.53
C ILE A 465 -17.09 28.03 -6.40
N ILE A 466 -18.14 28.68 -5.92
CA ILE A 466 -18.92 28.19 -4.78
C ILE A 466 -19.66 26.91 -5.15
N GLY A 467 -20.34 26.87 -6.27
CA GLY A 467 -21.02 25.68 -6.76
C GLY A 467 -20.04 24.54 -7.06
N GLY A 468 -18.93 24.82 -7.75
CA GLY A 468 -17.95 23.81 -8.14
C GLY A 468 -17.10 23.27 -6.99
N VAL A 469 -16.54 24.11 -6.15
CA VAL A 469 -15.75 23.68 -4.98
C VAL A 469 -16.66 23.19 -3.86
N GLY A 470 -17.82 23.84 -3.69
CA GLY A 470 -18.83 23.47 -2.72
C GLY A 470 -19.30 22.04 -2.88
N SER A 471 -19.61 21.63 -4.12
CA SER A 471 -20.04 20.25 -4.41
C SER A 471 -19.03 19.19 -3.92
N VAL A 472 -17.74 19.51 -3.89
CA VAL A 472 -16.71 18.60 -3.40
C VAL A 472 -16.57 18.62 -1.88
N ILE A 473 -16.71 19.80 -1.27
CA ILE A 473 -16.64 19.96 0.18
C ILE A 473 -17.84 19.28 0.86
N VAL A 474 -19.01 19.32 0.24
CA VAL A 474 -20.22 18.61 0.72
C VAL A 474 -19.95 17.13 0.96
N PHE A 475 -19.16 16.46 0.09
CA PHE A 475 -18.84 15.02 0.24
C PHE A 475 -17.70 14.72 1.24
N LEU A 476 -17.02 15.74 1.78
CA LEU A 476 -15.90 15.54 2.70
C LEU A 476 -16.26 14.72 3.95
N PRO A 477 -17.38 14.97 4.64
CA PRO A 477 -17.77 14.17 5.80
C PRO A 477 -17.93 12.69 5.51
N GLN A 478 -18.57 12.37 4.39
CA GLN A 478 -18.75 10.98 3.94
C GLN A 478 -17.40 10.28 3.67
N ILE A 479 -16.48 11.00 3.04
CA ILE A 479 -15.12 10.52 2.78
C ILE A 479 -14.36 10.30 4.10
N LEU A 480 -14.50 11.20 5.08
CA LEU A 480 -13.87 11.06 6.40
C LEU A 480 -14.41 9.86 7.16
N ILE A 481 -15.72 9.63 7.16
CA ILE A 481 -16.33 8.45 7.80
C ILE A 481 -15.83 7.17 7.13
N LEU A 482 -15.76 7.15 5.80
CA LEU A 482 -15.22 6.00 5.06
C LEU A 482 -13.76 5.74 5.45
N TYR A 483 -12.92 6.77 5.54
CA TYR A 483 -11.53 6.63 5.99
C TYR A 483 -11.43 6.17 7.44
N ALA A 484 -12.32 6.58 8.33
CA ALA A 484 -12.35 6.11 9.71
C ALA A 484 -12.59 4.60 9.78
N PHE A 485 -13.57 4.08 9.01
CA PHE A 485 -13.82 2.64 8.93
C PHE A 485 -12.65 1.87 8.34
N ILE A 486 -12.02 2.40 7.29
CA ILE A 486 -10.84 1.77 6.67
C ILE A 486 -9.68 1.72 7.66
N SER A 487 -9.39 2.83 8.35
CA SER A 487 -8.36 2.86 9.40
C SER A 487 -8.66 1.86 10.51
N PHE A 488 -9.92 1.78 10.95
CA PHE A 488 -10.33 0.78 11.94
C PHE A 488 -10.08 -0.64 11.46
N MET A 489 -10.47 -0.97 10.23
CA MET A 489 -10.27 -2.31 9.66
C MET A 489 -8.79 -2.62 9.44
N GLU A 490 -7.97 -1.63 9.06
CA GLU A 490 -6.53 -1.74 8.86
C GLU A 490 -5.83 -2.00 10.21
N ASP A 491 -6.04 -1.12 11.18
CA ASP A 491 -5.38 -1.17 12.48
C ASP A 491 -5.84 -2.37 13.33
N SER A 492 -7.08 -2.86 13.14
CA SER A 492 -7.59 -4.05 13.82
C SER A 492 -7.00 -5.37 13.29
N GLY A 493 -6.32 -5.37 12.14
CA GLY A 493 -5.83 -6.57 11.48
C GLY A 493 -6.87 -7.33 10.64
N TYR A 494 -8.12 -6.82 10.55
CA TYR A 494 -9.17 -7.44 9.75
C TYR A 494 -8.88 -7.40 8.24
N MET A 495 -8.21 -6.35 7.77
CA MET A 495 -7.85 -6.19 6.35
C MET A 495 -7.00 -7.34 5.80
N ALA A 496 -6.08 -7.87 6.61
CA ALA A 496 -5.27 -9.03 6.23
C ALA A 496 -6.15 -10.27 6.02
N ARG A 497 -7.15 -10.49 6.88
CA ARG A 497 -8.10 -11.62 6.76
C ARG A 497 -9.01 -11.47 5.56
N ALA A 498 -9.50 -10.27 5.29
CA ALA A 498 -10.29 -9.98 4.09
C ALA A 498 -9.49 -10.27 2.81
N ALA A 499 -8.23 -9.84 2.77
CA ALA A 499 -7.34 -10.13 1.65
C ALA A 499 -7.05 -11.64 1.51
N PHE A 500 -6.89 -12.35 2.64
CA PHE A 500 -6.72 -13.80 2.68
C PHE A 500 -7.93 -14.55 2.10
N ILE A 501 -9.14 -14.19 2.51
CA ILE A 501 -10.38 -14.81 2.01
C ILE A 501 -10.52 -14.63 0.49
N MET A 502 -10.14 -13.45 -0.01
CA MET A 502 -10.36 -13.04 -1.41
C MET A 502 -9.18 -13.37 -2.33
N ASP A 503 -8.04 -13.82 -1.81
CA ASP A 503 -6.82 -13.99 -2.60
C ASP A 503 -7.00 -14.91 -3.81
N LYS A 504 -7.64 -16.05 -3.63
CA LYS A 504 -7.88 -17.00 -4.73
C LYS A 504 -8.68 -16.38 -5.88
N LEU A 505 -9.66 -15.52 -5.56
CA LEU A 505 -10.44 -14.83 -6.59
C LEU A 505 -9.59 -13.79 -7.31
N MET A 506 -8.81 -13.00 -6.56
CA MET A 506 -7.92 -11.99 -7.11
C MET A 506 -6.82 -12.61 -7.98
N HIS A 507 -6.25 -13.72 -7.54
CA HIS A 507 -5.23 -14.44 -8.31
C HIS A 507 -5.75 -14.92 -9.67
N LYS A 508 -7.00 -15.43 -9.75
CA LYS A 508 -7.63 -15.78 -11.02
C LYS A 508 -7.79 -14.58 -11.97
N MET A 509 -7.80 -13.37 -11.44
CA MET A 509 -7.81 -12.12 -12.20
C MET A 509 -6.40 -11.62 -12.55
N GLY A 510 -5.34 -12.27 -12.07
CA GLY A 510 -3.94 -11.86 -12.23
C GLY A 510 -3.54 -10.72 -11.27
N LEU A 511 -4.20 -10.65 -10.11
CA LEU A 511 -3.99 -9.62 -9.08
C LEU A 511 -3.58 -10.25 -7.75
N HIS A 512 -2.98 -9.44 -6.88
CA HIS A 512 -2.68 -9.80 -5.50
C HIS A 512 -3.95 -9.71 -4.62
N GLY A 513 -4.09 -10.54 -3.57
CA GLY A 513 -5.25 -10.53 -2.68
C GLY A 513 -5.57 -9.16 -2.08
N LYS A 514 -4.54 -8.38 -1.71
CA LYS A 514 -4.70 -7.01 -1.21
C LYS A 514 -5.36 -6.05 -2.22
N SER A 515 -5.40 -6.38 -3.52
CA SER A 515 -6.08 -5.57 -4.54
C SER A 515 -7.60 -5.50 -4.36
N PHE A 516 -8.16 -6.49 -3.67
CA PHE A 516 -9.60 -6.55 -3.41
C PHE A 516 -10.10 -5.34 -2.60
N ILE A 517 -9.31 -4.86 -1.65
CA ILE A 517 -9.66 -3.76 -0.76
C ILE A 517 -9.90 -2.45 -1.54
N PRO A 518 -8.92 -1.96 -2.35
CA PRO A 518 -9.18 -0.82 -3.23
C PRO A 518 -10.38 -1.00 -4.15
N LEU A 519 -10.59 -2.21 -4.70
CA LEU A 519 -11.73 -2.45 -5.60
C LEU A 519 -13.07 -2.29 -4.90
N ILE A 520 -13.23 -2.77 -3.68
CA ILE A 520 -14.44 -2.54 -2.88
C ILE A 520 -14.61 -1.07 -2.54
N MET A 521 -13.53 -0.39 -2.14
CA MET A 521 -13.58 1.06 -1.87
C MET A 521 -14.04 1.87 -3.08
N GLY A 522 -13.75 1.38 -4.29
CA GLY A 522 -14.17 1.98 -5.55
C GLY A 522 -15.69 2.11 -5.71
N PHE A 523 -16.49 1.28 -5.04
CA PHE A 523 -17.94 1.44 -5.00
C PHE A 523 -18.38 2.68 -4.20
N GLY A 524 -17.61 3.11 -3.22
CA GLY A 524 -17.84 4.37 -2.52
C GLY A 524 -17.27 5.55 -3.32
N CYS A 525 -15.94 5.63 -3.44
CA CYS A 525 -15.25 6.68 -4.17
C CYS A 525 -13.93 6.17 -4.75
N ASN A 526 -13.70 6.41 -6.04
CA ASN A 526 -12.49 5.96 -6.74
C ASN A 526 -11.21 6.68 -6.27
N VAL A 527 -11.30 7.91 -5.78
CA VAL A 527 -10.11 8.67 -5.33
C VAL A 527 -9.43 8.01 -4.12
N PRO A 528 -10.12 7.78 -2.97
CA PRO A 528 -9.54 7.04 -1.87
C PRO A 528 -9.17 5.61 -2.24
N ALA A 529 -9.91 4.97 -3.15
CA ALA A 529 -9.59 3.64 -3.65
C ALA A 529 -8.24 3.59 -4.37
N VAL A 530 -7.95 4.56 -5.23
CA VAL A 530 -6.64 4.70 -5.89
C VAL A 530 -5.53 4.95 -4.85
N MET A 531 -5.77 5.81 -3.87
CA MET A 531 -4.80 6.06 -2.80
C MET A 531 -4.53 4.82 -1.94
N ALA A 532 -5.54 3.97 -1.70
CA ALA A 532 -5.39 2.73 -0.95
C ALA A 532 -4.55 1.67 -1.69
N THR A 533 -4.34 1.80 -3.01
CA THR A 533 -3.46 0.87 -3.75
C THR A 533 -2.01 0.88 -3.26
N ARG A 534 -1.60 1.86 -2.44
CA ARG A 534 -0.28 1.90 -1.79
C ARG A 534 0.01 0.69 -0.92
N THR A 535 -1.02 0.07 -0.37
CA THR A 535 -0.89 -1.14 0.46
C THR A 535 -0.52 -2.39 -0.33
N ILE A 536 -0.56 -2.31 -1.68
CA ILE A 536 -0.21 -3.42 -2.57
C ILE A 536 1.29 -3.37 -2.84
N GLU A 537 2.01 -4.38 -2.41
CA GLU A 537 3.47 -4.49 -2.52
C GLU A 537 3.91 -4.67 -3.99
N SER A 538 3.21 -5.52 -4.75
CA SER A 538 3.51 -5.74 -6.17
C SER A 538 3.20 -4.51 -7.01
N ARG A 539 4.22 -3.88 -7.59
CA ARG A 539 4.08 -2.75 -8.51
C ARG A 539 3.16 -3.06 -9.69
N ARG A 540 3.23 -4.29 -10.20
CA ARG A 540 2.36 -4.80 -11.27
C ARG A 540 0.91 -4.80 -10.83
N SER A 541 0.59 -5.49 -9.73
CA SER A 541 -0.76 -5.59 -9.20
C SER A 541 -1.31 -4.21 -8.79
N ARG A 542 -0.48 -3.36 -8.19
CA ARG A 542 -0.84 -1.98 -7.85
C ARG A 542 -1.26 -1.18 -9.08
N LEU A 543 -0.46 -1.22 -10.15
CA LEU A 543 -0.75 -0.49 -11.38
C LEU A 543 -2.03 -1.02 -12.06
N ILE A 544 -2.17 -2.35 -12.21
CA ILE A 544 -3.37 -2.93 -12.82
C ILE A 544 -4.61 -2.58 -11.99
N THR A 545 -4.53 -2.67 -10.66
CA THR A 545 -5.63 -2.28 -9.77
C THR A 545 -6.04 -0.82 -9.98
N MET A 546 -5.08 0.12 -10.04
CA MET A 546 -5.38 1.53 -10.35
C MET A 546 -6.08 1.71 -11.70
N LEU A 547 -5.66 0.95 -12.72
CA LEU A 547 -6.24 1.04 -14.06
C LEU A 547 -7.69 0.52 -14.11
N ILE A 548 -8.04 -0.53 -13.39
CA ILE A 548 -9.38 -1.13 -13.44
C ILE A 548 -10.39 -0.50 -12.47
N LEU A 549 -9.91 0.23 -11.44
CA LEU A 549 -10.76 0.93 -10.47
C LEU A 549 -11.86 1.81 -11.09
N PRO A 550 -11.64 2.55 -12.20
CA PRO A 550 -12.67 3.37 -12.82
C PRO A 550 -13.93 2.62 -13.27
N PHE A 551 -13.88 1.32 -13.46
CA PHE A 551 -15.04 0.48 -13.79
C PHE A 551 -15.91 0.16 -12.58
N MET A 552 -15.41 0.35 -11.35
CA MET A 552 -16.23 0.25 -10.15
C MET A 552 -17.20 1.45 -10.09
N SER A 553 -18.48 1.16 -9.93
CA SER A 553 -19.50 2.20 -9.88
C SER A 553 -19.44 2.95 -8.56
N CYS A 554 -18.93 4.17 -8.55
CA CYS A 554 -18.89 5.01 -7.35
C CYS A 554 -20.27 5.66 -7.05
N SER A 555 -20.43 6.11 -5.78
CA SER A 555 -21.68 6.76 -5.32
C SER A 555 -22.08 7.99 -6.13
N ALA A 556 -21.13 8.74 -6.67
CA ALA A 556 -21.36 9.92 -7.51
C ALA A 556 -22.15 9.64 -8.83
N ARG A 557 -22.23 8.36 -9.23
CA ARG A 557 -23.02 7.95 -10.40
C ARG A 557 -24.49 7.62 -10.04
N LEU A 558 -24.81 7.43 -8.78
CA LEU A 558 -26.16 7.04 -8.35
C LEU A 558 -27.24 8.05 -8.76
N PRO A 559 -27.05 9.37 -8.63
CA PRO A 559 -28.10 10.34 -9.01
C PRO A 559 -28.53 10.18 -10.47
N ILE A 560 -27.57 10.05 -11.41
CA ILE A 560 -27.90 9.85 -12.83
C ILE A 560 -28.54 8.48 -13.09
N TYR A 561 -28.13 7.43 -12.37
CA TYR A 561 -28.76 6.12 -12.49
C TYR A 561 -30.22 6.15 -12.02
N ILE A 562 -30.48 6.76 -10.87
CA ILE A 562 -31.83 6.92 -10.33
C ILE A 562 -32.68 7.76 -11.31
N MET A 563 -32.18 8.92 -11.76
CA MET A 563 -32.89 9.81 -12.67
C MET A 563 -33.31 9.07 -13.96
N ILE A 564 -32.38 8.45 -14.68
CA ILE A 564 -32.65 7.76 -15.94
C ILE A 564 -33.52 6.51 -15.75
N THR A 565 -33.24 5.70 -14.72
CA THR A 565 -34.05 4.49 -14.46
C THR A 565 -35.47 4.85 -14.03
N SER A 566 -35.66 5.91 -13.26
CA SER A 566 -37.00 6.38 -12.84
C SER A 566 -37.78 7.00 -14.00
N THR A 567 -37.08 7.58 -14.97
CA THR A 567 -37.71 8.21 -16.16
C THR A 567 -38.17 7.17 -17.19
N PHE A 568 -37.33 6.18 -17.51
CA PHE A 568 -37.58 5.29 -18.65
C PHE A 568 -38.06 3.89 -18.31
N PHE A 569 -37.92 3.45 -17.05
CA PHE A 569 -38.18 2.06 -16.67
C PHE A 569 -39.24 1.94 -15.58
N ALA A 570 -40.16 0.98 -15.73
CA ALA A 570 -41.16 0.69 -14.73
C ALA A 570 -40.52 0.23 -13.43
N LEU A 571 -41.17 0.55 -12.29
CA LEU A 571 -40.68 0.28 -10.92
C LEU A 571 -40.18 -1.16 -10.73
N LYS A 572 -40.85 -2.13 -11.34
CA LYS A 572 -40.49 -3.56 -11.29
C LYS A 572 -39.09 -3.87 -11.83
N TYR A 573 -38.59 -3.13 -12.81
CA TYR A 573 -37.32 -3.40 -13.48
C TYR A 573 -36.17 -2.52 -13.00
N ARG A 574 -36.43 -1.42 -12.26
CA ARG A 574 -35.41 -0.46 -11.81
C ARG A 574 -34.28 -1.11 -11.04
N SER A 575 -34.62 -1.91 -10.03
CA SER A 575 -33.63 -2.62 -9.20
C SER A 575 -32.79 -3.61 -10.03
N ALA A 576 -33.41 -4.33 -10.96
CA ALA A 576 -32.70 -5.28 -11.82
C ALA A 576 -31.69 -4.57 -12.74
N ILE A 577 -32.08 -3.42 -13.30
CA ILE A 577 -31.19 -2.60 -14.14
C ILE A 577 -30.01 -2.06 -13.32
N MET A 578 -30.29 -1.52 -12.13
CA MET A 578 -29.25 -1.05 -11.23
C MET A 578 -28.23 -2.16 -10.90
N ILE A 579 -28.71 -3.34 -10.51
CA ILE A 579 -27.84 -4.48 -10.22
C ILE A 579 -27.06 -4.90 -11.48
N SER A 580 -27.70 -4.92 -12.65
CA SER A 580 -27.03 -5.28 -13.91
C SER A 580 -25.85 -4.34 -14.22
N LEU A 581 -25.98 -3.03 -13.97
CA LEU A 581 -24.88 -2.08 -14.16
C LEU A 581 -23.70 -2.40 -13.26
N TYR A 582 -23.92 -2.69 -11.99
CA TYR A 582 -22.84 -3.10 -11.08
C TYR A 582 -22.15 -4.39 -11.54
N VAL A 583 -22.93 -5.39 -11.94
CA VAL A 583 -22.40 -6.68 -12.44
C VAL A 583 -21.60 -6.48 -13.73
N ILE A 584 -22.08 -5.63 -14.65
CA ILE A 584 -21.36 -5.30 -15.89
C ILE A 584 -20.04 -4.59 -15.57
N GLY A 585 -20.03 -3.62 -14.66
CA GLY A 585 -18.83 -2.93 -14.22
C GLY A 585 -17.77 -3.90 -13.69
N ILE A 586 -18.17 -4.82 -12.80
CA ILE A 586 -17.30 -5.87 -12.26
C ILE A 586 -16.79 -6.78 -13.39
N ALA A 587 -17.67 -7.22 -14.30
CA ALA A 587 -17.29 -8.12 -15.41
C ALA A 587 -16.25 -7.45 -16.32
N VAL A 588 -16.45 -6.19 -16.70
CA VAL A 588 -15.49 -5.40 -17.48
C VAL A 588 -14.16 -5.26 -16.74
N ALA A 589 -14.19 -4.96 -15.43
CA ALA A 589 -12.97 -4.88 -14.61
C ALA A 589 -12.20 -6.20 -14.60
N VAL A 590 -12.88 -7.34 -14.47
CA VAL A 590 -12.26 -8.68 -14.51
C VAL A 590 -11.62 -8.96 -15.88
N ILE A 591 -12.32 -8.65 -16.95
CA ILE A 591 -11.82 -8.82 -18.33
C ILE A 591 -10.58 -7.96 -18.55
N MET A 592 -10.66 -6.66 -18.21
CA MET A 592 -9.56 -5.72 -18.39
C MET A 592 -8.37 -6.06 -17.49
N SER A 593 -8.60 -6.55 -16.28
CA SER A 593 -7.52 -7.06 -15.42
C SER A 593 -6.73 -8.18 -16.08
N LYS A 594 -7.41 -9.17 -16.67
CA LYS A 594 -6.75 -10.26 -17.41
C LYS A 594 -6.00 -9.75 -18.64
N VAL A 595 -6.59 -8.81 -19.38
CA VAL A 595 -5.95 -8.20 -20.55
C VAL A 595 -4.66 -7.49 -20.13
N PHE A 596 -4.73 -6.62 -19.11
CA PHE A 596 -3.56 -5.87 -18.65
C PHE A 596 -2.49 -6.76 -18.01
N SER A 597 -2.90 -7.78 -17.26
CA SER A 597 -1.98 -8.76 -16.68
C SER A 597 -1.20 -9.54 -17.74
N ARG A 598 -1.82 -9.84 -18.88
CA ARG A 598 -1.19 -10.63 -19.94
C ARG A 598 -0.36 -9.80 -20.93
N TRP A 599 -0.80 -8.57 -21.25
CA TRP A 599 -0.30 -7.82 -22.39
C TRP A 599 0.44 -6.53 -22.02
N LEU A 600 0.05 -5.86 -20.94
CA LEU A 600 0.52 -4.51 -20.66
C LEU A 600 1.69 -4.46 -19.67
N VAL A 601 1.66 -5.30 -18.63
CA VAL A 601 2.65 -5.27 -17.55
C VAL A 601 3.25 -6.65 -17.38
N LYS A 602 4.38 -6.86 -18.04
CA LYS A 602 5.23 -8.05 -17.86
C LYS A 602 6.23 -7.73 -16.75
N SER A 603 6.10 -8.35 -15.60
CA SER A 603 7.13 -8.41 -14.56
C SER A 603 7.03 -9.77 -13.88
N GLU A 604 8.10 -10.20 -13.24
CA GLU A 604 8.08 -11.40 -12.42
C GLU A 604 7.03 -11.24 -11.32
N ASP A 605 6.27 -12.30 -11.07
CA ASP A 605 5.28 -12.32 -10.01
C ASP A 605 6.03 -12.35 -8.67
N VAL A 606 5.83 -11.32 -7.86
CA VAL A 606 6.30 -11.32 -6.47
C VAL A 606 5.51 -12.41 -5.74
N PRO A 607 6.19 -13.33 -5.04
CA PRO A 607 5.51 -14.40 -4.31
C PRO A 607 4.53 -13.79 -3.30
N PHE A 608 3.37 -14.42 -3.19
CA PHE A 608 2.37 -14.05 -2.20
C PHE A 608 2.76 -14.60 -0.83
N VAL A 609 3.31 -13.74 -0.01
CA VAL A 609 3.52 -14.05 1.40
C VAL A 609 2.83 -12.97 2.21
N MET A 610 1.81 -13.33 2.97
CA MET A 610 1.03 -12.39 3.75
C MET A 610 1.05 -12.79 5.23
N GLU A 611 1.49 -11.86 6.05
CA GLU A 611 1.40 -11.98 7.50
C GLU A 611 -0.03 -11.69 7.95
N LEU A 612 -0.48 -12.44 8.92
CA LEU A 612 -1.75 -12.24 9.60
C LEU A 612 -1.46 -11.71 11.01
N PRO A 613 -1.36 -10.39 11.20
CA PRO A 613 -1.07 -9.82 12.52
C PRO A 613 -2.18 -10.19 13.51
N PRO A 614 -1.88 -10.30 14.80
CA PRO A 614 -2.90 -10.55 15.83
C PRO A 614 -3.95 -9.42 15.80
N TYR A 615 -5.18 -9.73 16.19
CA TYR A 615 -6.20 -8.70 16.33
C TYR A 615 -5.84 -7.75 17.47
N ARG A 616 -5.90 -6.45 17.14
CA ARG A 616 -5.68 -5.38 18.12
C ARG A 616 -6.84 -4.39 18.04
N PHE A 617 -7.30 -3.92 19.18
CA PHE A 617 -8.29 -2.85 19.21
C PHE A 617 -7.57 -1.51 18.99
N PRO A 618 -7.85 -0.79 17.90
CA PRO A 618 -7.20 0.49 17.64
C PRO A 618 -7.70 1.56 18.61
N THR A 619 -6.83 2.46 19.01
CA THR A 619 -7.23 3.60 19.85
C THR A 619 -8.01 4.63 19.03
N SER A 620 -9.08 5.20 19.61
CA SER A 620 -9.88 6.24 18.95
C SER A 620 -9.03 7.42 18.48
N LYS A 621 -7.98 7.78 19.24
CA LYS A 621 -7.06 8.85 18.89
C LYS A 621 -6.24 8.53 17.63
N ALA A 622 -5.82 7.29 17.43
CA ALA A 622 -5.10 6.85 16.23
C ALA A 622 -6.02 6.92 15.00
N ILE A 623 -7.24 6.37 15.11
CA ILE A 623 -8.24 6.41 14.04
C ILE A 623 -8.53 7.85 13.60
N LEU A 624 -8.83 8.75 14.55
CA LEU A 624 -9.12 10.16 14.26
C LEU A 624 -7.93 10.87 13.60
N ARG A 625 -6.71 10.62 14.07
CA ARG A 625 -5.49 11.19 13.50
C ARG A 625 -5.27 10.71 12.07
N HIS A 626 -5.34 9.41 11.82
CA HIS A 626 -5.18 8.83 10.48
C HIS A 626 -6.27 9.33 9.51
N THR A 627 -7.51 9.40 9.98
CA THR A 627 -8.65 9.92 9.22
C THR A 627 -8.41 11.37 8.83
N TRP A 628 -8.00 12.21 9.78
CA TRP A 628 -7.73 13.63 9.54
C TRP A 628 -6.55 13.84 8.57
N GLU A 629 -5.48 13.09 8.74
CA GLU A 629 -4.31 13.17 7.83
C GLU A 629 -4.69 12.79 6.38
N LYS A 630 -5.46 11.70 6.21
CA LYS A 630 -5.96 11.29 4.89
C LYS A 630 -6.93 12.32 4.30
N GLY A 631 -7.82 12.88 5.12
CA GLY A 631 -8.74 13.96 4.71
C GLY A 631 -8.01 15.24 4.32
N LYS A 632 -7.02 15.66 5.10
CA LYS A 632 -6.17 16.82 4.78
C LYS A 632 -5.40 16.63 3.47
N GLN A 633 -4.86 15.42 3.24
CA GLN A 633 -4.18 15.07 1.98
C GLN A 633 -5.15 15.12 0.80
N TYR A 634 -6.39 14.64 0.97
CA TYR A 634 -7.44 14.71 -0.05
C TYR A 634 -7.72 16.16 -0.43
N LEU A 635 -8.03 17.03 0.53
CA LEU A 635 -8.30 18.46 0.28
C LEU A 635 -7.12 19.17 -0.37
N LYS A 636 -5.89 18.96 0.13
CA LYS A 636 -4.68 19.61 -0.39
C LYS A 636 -4.37 19.19 -1.83
N LYS A 637 -4.57 17.89 -2.17
CA LYS A 637 -4.26 17.37 -3.51
C LYS A 637 -5.35 17.65 -4.53
N MET A 638 -6.61 17.72 -4.11
CA MET A 638 -7.77 17.80 -5.00
C MET A 638 -8.33 19.22 -5.12
N GLY A 639 -8.33 20.02 -4.05
CA GLY A 639 -9.01 21.31 -4.02
C GLY A 639 -8.57 22.29 -5.11
N GLY A 640 -7.28 22.47 -5.32
CA GLY A 640 -6.76 23.38 -6.34
C GLY A 640 -7.10 22.97 -7.77
N ILE A 641 -7.07 21.67 -8.07
CA ILE A 641 -7.33 21.14 -9.41
C ILE A 641 -8.81 21.21 -9.72
N ILE A 642 -9.64 20.88 -8.76
CA ILE A 642 -11.10 20.96 -8.90
C ILE A 642 -11.53 22.41 -9.09
N LEU A 643 -10.96 23.36 -8.33
CA LEU A 643 -11.22 24.78 -8.50
C LEU A 643 -10.96 25.24 -9.95
N VAL A 644 -9.79 24.91 -10.51
CA VAL A 644 -9.44 25.28 -11.87
C VAL A 644 -10.38 24.62 -12.88
N ALA A 645 -10.68 23.33 -12.70
CA ALA A 645 -11.60 22.61 -13.56
C ALA A 645 -13.02 23.18 -13.53
N SER A 646 -13.53 23.53 -12.34
CA SER A 646 -14.86 24.14 -12.18
C SER A 646 -14.96 25.48 -12.89
N ILE A 647 -13.94 26.34 -12.76
CA ILE A 647 -13.90 27.62 -13.46
C ILE A 647 -13.89 27.42 -14.97
N ILE A 648 -13.14 26.45 -15.49
CA ILE A 648 -13.10 26.15 -16.93
C ILE A 648 -14.46 25.66 -17.42
N VAL A 649 -15.08 24.70 -16.72
CA VAL A 649 -16.40 24.16 -17.12
C VAL A 649 -17.47 25.25 -17.05
N TRP A 650 -17.44 26.08 -15.99
CA TRP A 650 -18.34 27.23 -15.89
C TRP A 650 -18.13 28.19 -17.07
N ALA A 651 -16.91 28.58 -17.37
CA ALA A 651 -16.64 29.51 -18.47
C ALA A 651 -17.11 28.97 -19.82
N LEU A 652 -16.91 27.68 -20.08
CA LEU A 652 -17.40 27.04 -21.31
C LEU A 652 -18.95 27.00 -21.39
N GLY A 653 -19.64 26.89 -20.26
CA GLY A 653 -21.10 26.91 -20.17
C GLY A 653 -21.70 28.31 -20.17
N TYR A 654 -20.96 29.29 -19.64
CA TYR A 654 -21.44 30.67 -19.53
C TYR A 654 -21.27 31.49 -20.83
N PHE A 655 -20.14 31.33 -21.52
CA PHE A 655 -19.82 32.13 -22.73
C PHE A 655 -20.14 31.37 -24.01
N PRO A 656 -20.60 32.14 -25.08
CA PRO A 656 -21.03 33.57 -25.09
C PRO A 656 -22.31 33.74 -24.28
N HIS A 657 -22.44 34.86 -23.53
CA HIS A 657 -23.58 35.15 -22.69
C HIS A 657 -24.50 36.18 -23.34
N ASN A 658 -25.80 35.91 -23.26
CA ASN A 658 -26.84 36.84 -23.78
C ASN A 658 -28.03 36.89 -22.81
N ASP A 659 -28.20 38.00 -22.12
CA ASP A 659 -29.24 38.24 -21.08
C ASP A 659 -30.69 38.05 -21.55
N LYS A 660 -30.93 37.93 -22.86
CA LYS A 660 -32.26 37.76 -23.44
C LYS A 660 -32.67 36.28 -23.63
N LEU A 661 -31.78 35.34 -23.38
CA LEU A 661 -32.02 33.93 -23.63
C LEU A 661 -32.35 33.20 -22.32
N ASN A 662 -33.24 32.20 -22.41
CA ASN A 662 -33.50 31.28 -21.29
C ASN A 662 -32.28 30.44 -21.02
N GLN A 663 -32.14 29.88 -19.81
CA GLN A 663 -30.99 29.04 -19.43
C GLN A 663 -30.73 27.91 -20.43
N GLN A 664 -31.74 27.28 -20.98
CA GLN A 664 -31.62 26.21 -21.96
C GLN A 664 -31.03 26.73 -23.29
N GLU A 665 -31.53 27.82 -23.81
CA GLU A 665 -31.05 28.47 -25.05
C GLU A 665 -29.63 29.02 -24.86
N GLN A 666 -29.35 29.56 -23.67
CA GLN A 666 -28.02 30.02 -23.31
C GLN A 666 -27.00 28.88 -23.34
N LEU A 667 -27.34 27.71 -22.76
CA LEU A 667 -26.47 26.54 -22.76
C LEU A 667 -26.28 25.97 -24.17
N GLU A 668 -27.30 26.03 -25.04
CA GLU A 668 -27.24 25.61 -26.43
C GLU A 668 -26.29 26.47 -27.29
N GLN A 669 -26.25 27.78 -27.03
CA GLN A 669 -25.37 28.71 -27.74
C GLN A 669 -23.97 28.83 -27.10
N SER A 670 -23.78 28.31 -25.94
CA SER A 670 -22.50 28.33 -25.22
C SER A 670 -21.39 27.52 -25.95
N TYR A 671 -20.13 27.72 -25.52
CA TYR A 671 -19.02 26.91 -26.07
C TYR A 671 -19.20 25.44 -25.79
N ILE A 672 -19.74 25.06 -24.61
CA ILE A 672 -19.98 23.63 -24.29
C ILE A 672 -21.09 23.06 -25.20
N GLY A 673 -22.13 23.86 -25.53
CA GLY A 673 -23.17 23.50 -26.50
C GLY A 673 -22.60 23.27 -27.90
N SER A 674 -21.75 24.21 -28.36
CA SER A 674 -21.06 24.10 -29.65
C SER A 674 -20.15 22.85 -29.69
N ILE A 675 -19.41 22.56 -28.63
CA ILE A 675 -18.61 21.35 -28.54
C ILE A 675 -19.51 20.10 -28.58
N GLY A 676 -20.64 20.10 -27.87
CA GLY A 676 -21.63 19.02 -27.91
C GLY A 676 -22.10 18.69 -29.32
N LYS A 677 -22.45 19.73 -30.11
CA LYS A 677 -22.88 19.59 -31.53
C LYS A 677 -21.74 19.05 -32.43
N VAL A 678 -20.50 19.45 -32.20
CA VAL A 678 -19.31 18.93 -32.92
C VAL A 678 -19.02 17.47 -32.59
N VAL A 679 -19.27 17.07 -31.36
CA VAL A 679 -18.96 15.71 -30.87
C VAL A 679 -20.13 14.73 -31.15
N GLU A 680 -21.35 15.22 -31.35
CA GLU A 680 -22.55 14.41 -31.66
C GLU A 680 -22.31 13.32 -32.73
N PRO A 681 -21.65 13.57 -33.88
CA PRO A 681 -21.42 12.54 -34.90
C PRO A 681 -20.64 11.32 -34.37
N VAL A 682 -19.75 11.53 -33.38
CA VAL A 682 -18.96 10.45 -32.74
C VAL A 682 -19.86 9.54 -31.90
N PHE A 683 -20.93 10.11 -31.31
CA PHE A 683 -21.87 9.37 -30.45
C PHE A 683 -23.14 8.90 -31.16
N LYS A 684 -23.34 9.32 -32.40
CA LYS A 684 -24.46 8.89 -33.22
C LYS A 684 -24.60 7.38 -33.40
N PRO A 685 -23.51 6.58 -33.48
CA PRO A 685 -23.61 5.11 -33.51
C PRO A 685 -24.26 4.49 -32.28
N GLN A 686 -24.40 5.24 -31.16
CA GLN A 686 -25.02 4.85 -29.90
C GLN A 686 -26.40 5.46 -29.72
N GLY A 687 -26.83 6.27 -30.68
CA GLY A 687 -28.10 6.98 -30.63
C GLY A 687 -28.13 8.21 -29.73
N PHE A 688 -26.94 8.73 -29.31
CA PHE A 688 -26.91 9.93 -28.45
C PHE A 688 -26.98 11.18 -29.28
N ASP A 689 -27.78 12.13 -28.83
CA ASP A 689 -27.91 13.48 -29.35
C ASP A 689 -26.86 14.42 -28.71
N TRP A 690 -26.88 15.69 -29.16
CA TRP A 690 -25.96 16.67 -28.62
C TRP A 690 -26.19 16.97 -27.12
N LYS A 691 -27.47 16.91 -26.63
CA LYS A 691 -27.82 17.14 -25.21
C LYS A 691 -27.25 16.07 -24.33
N LEU A 692 -27.41 14.79 -24.69
CA LEU A 692 -26.79 13.66 -24.01
C LEU A 692 -25.25 13.75 -24.03
N SER A 693 -24.68 14.23 -25.15
CA SER A 693 -23.24 14.42 -25.29
C SER A 693 -22.70 15.51 -24.37
N ILE A 694 -23.43 16.64 -24.22
CA ILE A 694 -23.07 17.68 -23.23
C ILE A 694 -23.10 17.12 -21.82
N GLY A 695 -24.12 16.35 -21.46
CA GLY A 695 -24.18 15.67 -20.16
C GLY A 695 -22.92 14.81 -19.88
N LEU A 696 -22.42 14.07 -20.88
CA LEU A 696 -21.17 13.29 -20.75
C LEU A 696 -19.95 14.17 -20.58
N ILE A 697 -19.85 15.29 -21.30
CA ILE A 697 -18.72 16.22 -21.25
C ILE A 697 -18.69 16.93 -19.89
N SER A 698 -19.83 17.40 -19.39
CA SER A 698 -19.92 18.04 -18.05
C SER A 698 -19.50 17.08 -16.93
N GLY A 699 -19.83 15.79 -17.07
CA GLY A 699 -19.47 14.74 -16.13
C GLY A 699 -17.97 14.37 -16.10
N VAL A 700 -17.15 14.97 -16.97
CA VAL A 700 -15.67 14.83 -16.87
C VAL A 700 -15.15 15.54 -15.61
N GLY A 701 -15.70 16.66 -15.25
CA GLY A 701 -15.35 17.38 -14.03
C GLY A 701 -15.76 16.60 -12.78
N ALA A 702 -17.05 16.39 -12.60
CA ALA A 702 -17.64 15.62 -11.53
C ALA A 702 -18.90 14.89 -12.05
N LYS A 703 -19.12 13.67 -11.57
CA LYS A 703 -20.18 12.79 -12.12
C LYS A 703 -21.59 13.25 -11.75
N GLU A 704 -21.74 13.93 -10.64
CA GLU A 704 -22.98 14.51 -10.15
C GLU A 704 -23.53 15.59 -11.13
N ILE A 705 -22.63 16.33 -11.77
CA ILE A 705 -22.98 17.40 -12.73
C ILE A 705 -23.77 16.85 -13.93
N VAL A 706 -23.59 15.57 -14.29
CA VAL A 706 -24.35 14.95 -15.39
C VAL A 706 -25.86 15.04 -15.12
N ALA A 707 -26.31 14.68 -13.93
CA ALA A 707 -27.73 14.70 -13.58
C ALA A 707 -28.27 16.13 -13.56
N SER A 708 -27.55 17.08 -12.99
CA SER A 708 -27.90 18.49 -12.94
C SER A 708 -27.95 19.10 -14.35
N THR A 709 -26.94 18.87 -15.19
CA THR A 709 -26.94 19.37 -16.59
C THR A 709 -28.09 18.78 -17.39
N MET A 710 -28.39 17.50 -17.24
CA MET A 710 -29.54 16.85 -17.90
C MET A 710 -30.89 17.44 -17.41
N GLY A 711 -30.99 17.73 -16.10
CA GLY A 711 -32.13 18.42 -15.53
C GLY A 711 -32.37 19.78 -16.21
N VAL A 712 -31.33 20.60 -16.31
CA VAL A 712 -31.43 21.93 -16.96
C VAL A 712 -31.78 21.81 -18.47
N LEU A 713 -31.13 20.92 -19.22
CA LEU A 713 -31.30 20.75 -20.66
C LEU A 713 -32.70 20.21 -21.02
N TYR A 714 -33.32 19.39 -20.17
CA TYR A 714 -34.62 18.78 -20.49
C TYR A 714 -35.78 19.31 -19.63
N ALA A 715 -35.57 19.67 -18.35
CA ALA A 715 -36.66 20.20 -17.50
C ALA A 715 -36.92 21.68 -17.70
N GLY A 716 -35.90 22.52 -17.96
CA GLY A 716 -36.01 23.97 -18.10
C GLY A 716 -36.41 24.64 -16.76
N ASP A 717 -37.00 25.85 -16.87
CA ASP A 717 -37.40 26.68 -15.71
C ASP A 717 -38.68 26.21 -14.99
N GLU A 718 -39.25 25.05 -15.32
CA GLU A 718 -40.40 24.53 -14.61
C GLU A 718 -39.94 23.98 -13.24
N THR A 719 -39.79 24.89 -12.26
CA THR A 719 -39.54 24.56 -10.85
C THR A 719 -40.78 23.89 -10.27
N VAL A 720 -40.65 22.58 -10.06
CA VAL A 720 -41.64 21.84 -9.27
C VAL A 720 -41.16 21.89 -7.81
N ALA A 721 -41.97 22.56 -6.95
CA ALA A 721 -41.65 22.73 -5.53
C ALA A 721 -41.58 21.36 -4.76
N ASP A 722 -40.82 21.34 -3.67
CA ASP A 722 -40.41 20.17 -2.89
C ASP A 722 -41.55 19.43 -2.16
N ASP A 723 -42.08 18.33 -2.73
CA ASP A 723 -42.88 17.34 -2.01
C ASP A 723 -42.81 15.97 -2.70
N GLU A 724 -42.80 14.85 -1.94
CA GLU A 724 -42.63 13.48 -2.46
C GLU A 724 -43.66 13.02 -3.52
N ALA A 725 -44.85 13.65 -3.59
CA ALA A 725 -45.82 13.41 -4.66
C ALA A 725 -45.40 14.02 -6.00
N GLN A 726 -44.38 14.88 -6.01
CA GLN A 726 -43.94 15.66 -7.17
C GLN A 726 -42.80 14.98 -7.92
N ASP A 727 -42.06 14.05 -7.31
CA ASP A 727 -41.01 13.28 -7.99
C ASP A 727 -41.61 12.49 -9.18
N THR A 728 -42.81 11.92 -9.00
CA THR A 728 -43.50 11.22 -10.09
C THR A 728 -43.90 12.17 -11.23
N ALA A 729 -44.27 13.41 -10.94
CA ALA A 729 -44.61 14.44 -11.92
C ALA A 729 -43.36 14.93 -12.64
N LYS A 730 -42.26 15.18 -11.94
CA LYS A 730 -40.96 15.59 -12.49
C LYS A 730 -40.37 14.53 -13.45
N TYR A 731 -40.39 13.27 -13.12
CA TYR A 731 -39.95 12.19 -14.00
C TYR A 731 -40.89 12.01 -15.21
N SER A 732 -42.18 12.28 -15.08
CA SER A 732 -43.14 12.24 -16.21
C SER A 732 -42.91 13.38 -17.22
N ILE A 733 -42.55 14.59 -16.77
CA ILE A 733 -42.18 15.72 -17.61
C ILE A 733 -40.87 15.41 -18.32
N LEU A 734 -39.87 14.93 -17.61
CA LEU A 734 -38.56 14.56 -18.14
C LEU A 734 -38.70 13.47 -19.22
N TYR A 735 -39.52 12.45 -18.98
CA TYR A 735 -39.82 11.38 -19.95
C TYR A 735 -40.42 11.94 -21.21
N ARG A 736 -41.44 12.82 -21.10
CA ARG A 736 -42.12 13.40 -22.26
C ARG A 736 -41.17 14.23 -23.13
N LYS A 737 -40.33 15.07 -22.53
CA LYS A 737 -39.36 15.92 -23.23
C LYS A 737 -38.22 15.08 -23.87
N MET A 738 -37.65 14.11 -23.11
CA MET A 738 -36.60 13.25 -23.66
C MET A 738 -37.12 12.33 -24.77
N SER A 739 -38.36 11.83 -24.64
CA SER A 739 -38.97 11.00 -25.67
C SER A 739 -39.34 11.81 -26.94
N ALA A 740 -39.70 13.09 -26.79
CA ALA A 740 -39.91 13.99 -27.92
C ALA A 740 -38.61 14.26 -28.71
N ASP A 741 -37.46 14.28 -28.03
CA ASP A 741 -36.14 14.38 -28.66
C ASP A 741 -35.62 13.01 -29.19
N GLY A 742 -36.45 11.95 -29.14
CA GLY A 742 -36.16 10.65 -29.71
C GLY A 742 -35.36 9.69 -28.79
N VAL A 743 -35.22 10.02 -27.53
CA VAL A 743 -34.56 9.11 -26.53
C VAL A 743 -35.49 7.93 -26.22
N THR A 744 -35.08 6.73 -26.61
CA THR A 744 -35.78 5.47 -26.31
C THR A 744 -35.24 4.81 -25.03
N PRO A 745 -35.98 3.87 -24.42
CA PRO A 745 -35.46 3.09 -23.28
C PRO A 745 -34.13 2.37 -23.59
N LEU A 746 -33.90 1.98 -24.84
CA LEU A 746 -32.65 1.39 -25.28
C LEU A 746 -31.50 2.39 -25.23
N ILE A 747 -31.72 3.61 -25.75
CA ILE A 747 -30.77 4.71 -25.72
C ILE A 747 -30.47 5.07 -24.27
N ALA A 748 -31.50 5.13 -23.40
CA ALA A 748 -31.34 5.40 -21.98
C ALA A 748 -30.47 4.34 -21.29
N PHE A 749 -30.67 3.05 -21.59
CA PHE A 749 -29.81 1.99 -21.06
C PHE A 749 -28.37 2.09 -21.57
N CYS A 750 -28.17 2.35 -22.86
CA CYS A 750 -26.85 2.55 -23.45
C CYS A 750 -26.14 3.77 -22.86
N TYR A 751 -26.87 4.83 -22.53
CA TYR A 751 -26.35 5.99 -21.83
C TYR A 751 -25.88 5.67 -20.41
N LEU A 752 -26.67 4.91 -19.64
CA LEU A 752 -26.28 4.43 -18.31
C LEU A 752 -25.01 3.57 -18.38
N LEU A 753 -24.94 2.70 -19.39
CA LEU A 753 -23.76 1.84 -19.61
C LEU A 753 -22.52 2.68 -19.98
N PHE A 754 -22.69 3.71 -20.79
CA PHE A 754 -21.61 4.64 -21.13
C PHE A 754 -21.14 5.40 -19.89
N VAL A 755 -22.08 5.96 -19.08
CA VAL A 755 -21.76 6.66 -17.82
C VAL A 755 -21.04 5.77 -16.82
N LEU A 756 -21.33 4.46 -16.81
CA LEU A 756 -20.64 3.50 -15.98
C LEU A 756 -19.17 3.35 -16.37
N LEU A 757 -18.86 3.25 -17.66
CA LEU A 757 -17.57 2.79 -18.15
C LEU A 757 -16.62 3.89 -18.61
N TYR A 758 -17.13 5.08 -18.95
CA TYR A 758 -16.33 6.14 -19.55
C TYR A 758 -15.41 6.84 -18.55
N PHE A 759 -14.68 7.81 -19.05
CA PHE A 759 -13.74 8.67 -18.34
C PHE A 759 -14.09 8.83 -16.84
N PRO A 760 -13.19 8.47 -15.89
CA PRO A 760 -13.42 8.71 -14.47
C PRO A 760 -13.40 10.23 -14.19
N CYS A 761 -13.87 10.67 -13.02
CA CYS A 761 -13.78 12.07 -12.65
C CYS A 761 -12.32 12.56 -12.66
N LEU A 762 -12.12 13.86 -12.92
CA LEU A 762 -10.78 14.46 -13.01
C LEU A 762 -9.94 14.20 -11.74
N ALA A 763 -10.58 14.22 -10.57
CA ALA A 763 -9.94 13.89 -9.31
C ALA A 763 -9.31 12.48 -9.30
N THR A 764 -9.97 11.49 -9.89
CA THR A 764 -9.42 10.12 -10.01
C THR A 764 -8.22 10.08 -10.96
N ILE A 765 -8.26 10.80 -12.08
CA ILE A 765 -7.14 10.90 -13.03
C ILE A 765 -5.90 11.48 -12.34
N VAL A 766 -6.09 12.53 -11.55
CA VAL A 766 -5.00 13.16 -10.79
C VAL A 766 -4.48 12.22 -9.69
N ALA A 767 -5.36 11.49 -9.03
CA ALA A 767 -4.95 10.47 -8.05
C ALA A 767 -4.09 9.38 -8.72
N ILE A 768 -4.51 8.86 -9.88
CA ILE A 768 -3.73 7.88 -10.65
C ILE A 768 -2.36 8.45 -11.06
N LYS A 769 -2.29 9.70 -11.52
CA LYS A 769 -1.01 10.37 -11.82
C LYS A 769 -0.10 10.44 -10.60
N ASN A 770 -0.65 10.83 -9.46
CA ASN A 770 0.12 10.98 -8.23
C ASN A 770 0.62 9.64 -7.69
N GLU A 771 -0.21 8.59 -7.72
CA GLU A 771 0.14 7.26 -7.21
C GLU A 771 1.02 6.45 -8.19
N SER A 772 0.86 6.64 -9.49
CA SER A 772 1.72 5.99 -10.50
C SER A 772 3.02 6.74 -10.79
N GLY A 773 3.13 8.01 -10.36
CA GLY A 773 4.26 8.90 -10.60
C GLY A 773 4.39 9.41 -12.05
N LYS A 774 3.52 8.99 -12.99
CA LYS A 774 3.64 9.31 -14.43
C LYS A 774 2.31 9.70 -15.05
N TRP A 775 2.28 10.79 -15.79
CA TRP A 775 1.11 11.22 -16.57
C TRP A 775 0.67 10.19 -17.63
N LYS A 776 1.60 9.39 -18.14
CA LYS A 776 1.30 8.35 -19.14
C LYS A 776 0.15 7.43 -18.71
N TRP A 777 0.14 6.99 -17.45
CA TRP A 777 -0.89 6.08 -16.94
C TRP A 777 -2.24 6.77 -16.72
N ALA A 778 -2.22 8.02 -16.29
CA ALA A 778 -3.43 8.84 -16.14
C ALA A 778 -4.12 9.09 -17.48
N ILE A 779 -3.36 9.52 -18.51
CA ILE A 779 -3.87 9.73 -19.87
C ILE A 779 -4.33 8.40 -20.49
N PHE A 780 -3.55 7.33 -20.30
CA PHE A 780 -3.94 6.00 -20.76
C PHE A 780 -5.28 5.58 -20.17
N THR A 781 -5.49 5.80 -18.87
CA THR A 781 -6.77 5.50 -18.20
C THR A 781 -7.92 6.28 -18.83
N ALA A 782 -7.76 7.58 -19.02
CA ALA A 782 -8.78 8.43 -19.63
C ALA A 782 -9.20 7.93 -21.03
N VAL A 783 -8.21 7.60 -21.86
CA VAL A 783 -8.44 7.17 -23.26
C VAL A 783 -9.06 5.78 -23.32
N TYR A 784 -8.48 4.79 -22.62
CA TYR A 784 -8.96 3.42 -22.77
C TYR A 784 -10.33 3.20 -22.12
N THR A 785 -10.63 3.86 -20.98
CA THR A 785 -11.96 3.75 -20.37
C THR A 785 -13.04 4.35 -21.27
N THR A 786 -12.78 5.51 -21.88
CA THR A 786 -13.70 6.13 -22.84
C THR A 786 -13.87 5.28 -24.10
N ALA A 787 -12.80 4.74 -24.65
CA ALA A 787 -12.86 3.84 -25.80
C ALA A 787 -13.65 2.55 -25.46
N THR A 788 -13.44 1.96 -24.31
CA THR A 788 -14.17 0.77 -23.83
C THR A 788 -15.67 1.09 -23.67
N ALA A 789 -16.00 2.23 -23.09
CA ALA A 789 -17.39 2.70 -22.96
C ALA A 789 -18.04 2.87 -24.33
N TRP A 790 -17.33 3.48 -25.26
CA TRP A 790 -17.81 3.69 -26.62
C TRP A 790 -18.06 2.37 -27.34
N CYS A 791 -17.10 1.46 -27.33
CA CYS A 791 -17.22 0.16 -28.00
C CYS A 791 -18.38 -0.68 -27.41
N ILE A 792 -18.47 -0.79 -26.09
CA ILE A 792 -19.48 -1.62 -25.43
C ILE A 792 -20.88 -1.01 -25.65
N SER A 793 -21.04 0.30 -25.45
CA SER A 793 -22.33 0.97 -25.64
C SER A 793 -22.80 0.92 -27.09
N ALA A 794 -21.91 1.15 -28.06
CA ALA A 794 -22.21 1.04 -29.48
C ALA A 794 -22.60 -0.39 -29.87
N LEU A 795 -21.86 -1.41 -29.37
CA LEU A 795 -22.16 -2.81 -29.63
C LEU A 795 -23.53 -3.19 -29.10
N VAL A 796 -23.86 -2.80 -27.85
CA VAL A 796 -25.18 -3.07 -27.26
C VAL A 796 -26.29 -2.38 -28.05
N TYR A 797 -26.11 -1.10 -28.42
CA TYR A 797 -27.11 -0.37 -29.21
C TYR A 797 -27.35 -1.00 -30.59
N GLN A 798 -26.28 -1.28 -31.33
CA GLN A 798 -26.39 -1.83 -32.69
C GLN A 798 -26.95 -3.25 -32.70
N THR A 799 -26.52 -4.09 -31.73
CA THR A 799 -27.09 -5.45 -31.63
C THR A 799 -28.55 -5.41 -31.23
N ALA A 800 -28.94 -4.63 -30.24
CA ALA A 800 -30.35 -4.55 -29.85
C ALA A 800 -31.24 -3.96 -30.95
N ARG A 801 -30.72 -3.01 -31.76
CA ARG A 801 -31.43 -2.43 -32.93
C ARG A 801 -31.69 -3.46 -34.03
N LEU A 802 -30.87 -4.52 -34.15
CA LEU A 802 -31.11 -5.61 -35.12
C LEU A 802 -32.25 -6.53 -34.72
N PHE A 803 -32.59 -6.57 -33.42
CA PHE A 803 -33.64 -7.46 -32.87
C PHE A 803 -34.94 -6.70 -32.53
N LEU A 804 -34.90 -5.40 -32.43
CA LEU A 804 -36.05 -4.51 -32.26
C LEU A 804 -36.51 -3.91 -33.59
#